data_010a2cffdf503e9ccbc3dedc71c1944b
#
_entry.id   010a2cffdf503e9ccbc3dedc71c1944b
#
_cell.length_a   1.000
_cell.length_b   1.000
_cell.length_c   1.000
_cell.angle_alpha   90.00
_cell.angle_beta   90.00
_cell.angle_gamma   90.00
#
_symmetry.space_group_name_H-M   'P 1'
#
loop_
_entity.id
_entity.type
_entity.pdbx_description
1 polymer ?
#
loop_
_entity_poly.entity_id
_entity_poly.type
_entity_poly.pdbx_seq_one_letter_code
_entity_poly.pdbx_strand_id
1 'polypeptide(L)'
;MKLSRNALRNLANRYRAVLKKCRLLNTFGILLLAGCCVVGRGGAVSAEPLYGQKETSQNASVTGGTVSTDQGASRAFGGYSYYYESWPWGSYSNSATGNSVTITGGTYTSERTEAGDNIAVAGGYANRNADGNSVTITGGNFDGGDIYGGAVTDQEGFADSGSADNNIVSLHDATGRVDFIAGGYANTDSRDEKGASASGNAVTVGSGITVGGKSFLINGKEENVSVAGGFATTEANGNSVTISGGTFNGSVFGGIAISKGGVAEDNTVAINGGEINGDVYGSYIHSGTSVSGAVTISGDAVINGHVYAAGIQNPTGAHLSGTMTITGTADLSNAAIHGYTGNEQASASRDFRLDITGYDGTIGTIDTFNQIHVSSSSLKAGTINGDMYNGSSWTGQTSITVDGSSVVAGEIVNFASLTLNDSSLEADKISGWDNPVSVDGFETYKIDATNTNIKVYDTLTEYDTLNIINSIKNNVSINKIHGNDDSTTNIKSGTVEIYDSIHVTGGEFRVNDTDAESSFVTRMGGDIIAKDSSLGGAAVSVSFNTASSFFNGHTELQGTDSSIDLAFTGGAAWNMTDDSTLSSLTLDGDATVDLTTGRQGKAAAFRTLTVDSLAGDGGLFTVGASLADGHVDQVVINDAAGAHRLFVLSSGTEPGVAATDFIVRKQQGTGTFSLANEGGKVDAGLYLYELASRDLGSTGNPDGREWYLQRSAGGEKSPTGETVLGLSGMASAYAMYMGQLSDLRERLGEIRHGTGTDGLWVRGFTQENTLSGLGGIDFSQNFYGTSFGYDRLVEQNENNKWLFGVRGQLTRADQRIDGLHDGSGDSRSYGLAAYATWQHGDGWYADTVLSWDWYDQNLKTRMLDGTRVHGSYNTYAGGISQEFGRLFRFGEGFFIEPQLQLSWYWMKGTDFTTSNGMKVEQDDAYALTGRAGLVLGKKWDLDEGRYFQPYIKGGVNHEFAGDQKVLVNGIEFSDDLRGTRGYYGAGFDLQFASNARLYAEFEREDGQKASTPWSVSAGLRVEF
;
A
#
# COMPACT_ATOMS: atom_id res chain seq x y z
N MET A 1 13.16 -8.82 -2.91
CA MET A 1 13.14 -10.29 -2.70
C MET A 1 11.83 -10.67 -2.03
N LYS A 2 10.83 -11.09 -2.79
CA LYS A 2 9.52 -11.50 -2.23
C LYS A 2 9.63 -12.94 -1.70
N LEU A 3 9.63 -13.09 -0.40
CA LEU A 3 9.49 -14.41 0.23
C LEU A 3 8.07 -14.95 -0.05
N SER A 4 7.98 -16.16 -0.57
CA SER A 4 6.72 -16.80 -0.92
C SER A 4 5.88 -17.08 0.35
N ARG A 5 4.55 -17.02 0.21
CA ARG A 5 3.57 -17.33 1.28
C ARG A 5 3.82 -18.67 2.00
N ASN A 6 4.50 -19.61 1.36
CA ASN A 6 4.85 -20.90 1.94
C ASN A 6 6.03 -20.82 2.94
N ALA A 7 6.96 -19.87 2.77
CA ALA A 7 8.06 -19.66 3.71
C ALA A 7 7.59 -19.04 5.03
N LEU A 8 6.62 -18.13 4.97
CA LEU A 8 5.99 -17.51 6.15
C LEU A 8 5.12 -18.53 6.95
N ARG A 9 4.43 -19.43 6.26
CA ARG A 9 3.66 -20.49 6.89
C ARG A 9 4.54 -21.51 7.62
N ASN A 10 5.70 -21.84 7.07
CA ASN A 10 6.67 -22.72 7.71
C ASN A 10 7.37 -22.06 8.91
N LEU A 11 7.61 -20.75 8.86
CA LEU A 11 8.17 -20.01 9.99
C LEU A 11 7.16 -19.92 11.16
N ALA A 12 5.90 -19.63 10.86
CA ALA A 12 4.82 -19.58 11.86
C ALA A 12 4.57 -20.94 12.53
N ASN A 13 4.68 -22.04 11.78
CA ASN A 13 4.54 -23.38 12.33
C ASN A 13 5.74 -23.80 13.20
N ARG A 14 6.94 -23.34 12.89
CA ARG A 14 8.12 -23.55 13.75
C ARG A 14 8.03 -22.74 15.05
N TYR A 15 7.52 -21.51 15.02
CA TYR A 15 7.28 -20.71 16.22
C TYR A 15 6.19 -21.29 17.13
N ARG A 16 5.10 -21.82 16.55
CA ARG A 16 4.06 -22.53 17.34
C ARG A 16 4.58 -23.81 18.02
N ALA A 17 5.52 -24.50 17.41
CA ALA A 17 6.14 -25.71 18.01
C ALA A 17 7.08 -25.35 19.18
N VAL A 18 7.76 -24.19 19.12
CA VAL A 18 8.63 -23.67 20.19
C VAL A 18 7.80 -23.18 21.38
N LEU A 19 6.71 -22.46 21.13
CA LEU A 19 5.80 -21.97 22.19
C LEU A 19 5.05 -23.10 22.90
N LYS A 20 4.74 -24.21 22.22
CA LYS A 20 4.19 -25.42 22.88
C LYS A 20 5.21 -26.11 23.78
N LYS A 21 6.51 -26.05 23.48
CA LYS A 21 7.57 -26.59 24.34
C LYS A 21 7.83 -25.75 25.58
N CYS A 22 7.66 -24.42 25.53
CA CYS A 22 7.80 -23.52 26.68
C CYS A 22 6.65 -23.69 27.70
N ARG A 23 5.43 -24.05 27.26
CA ARG A 23 4.31 -24.30 28.16
C ARG A 23 4.44 -25.61 28.96
N LEU A 24 5.27 -26.55 28.52
CA LEU A 24 5.52 -27.79 29.28
C LEU A 24 6.56 -27.60 30.40
N LEU A 25 7.36 -26.54 30.39
CA LEU A 25 8.32 -26.27 31.47
C LEU A 25 7.71 -25.53 32.68
N ASN A 26 6.62 -24.79 32.48
CA ASN A 26 5.93 -24.10 33.60
C ASN A 26 5.02 -25.03 34.43
N THR A 27 4.67 -26.20 33.91
CA THR A 27 3.85 -27.17 34.67
C THR A 27 4.69 -28.08 35.56
N PHE A 28 6.01 -28.13 35.37
CA PHE A 28 6.91 -28.93 36.21
C PHE A 28 7.59 -28.12 37.32
N GLY A 29 7.53 -26.77 37.29
CA GLY A 29 8.06 -25.87 38.33
C GLY A 29 7.15 -25.72 39.56
N ILE A 30 5.88 -26.02 39.44
CA ILE A 30 4.90 -25.88 40.53
C ILE A 30 4.73 -27.13 41.38
N LEU A 31 5.28 -28.26 40.96
CA LEU A 31 5.18 -29.52 41.73
C LEU A 31 6.41 -29.84 42.62
N LEU A 32 7.42 -28.96 42.66
CA LEU A 32 8.61 -29.19 43.52
C LEU A 32 8.74 -28.23 44.71
N LEU A 33 7.77 -27.34 44.94
CA LEU A 33 7.73 -26.43 46.12
C LEU A 33 6.62 -26.77 47.13
N ALA A 34 5.89 -27.87 46.93
CA ALA A 34 4.85 -28.36 47.86
C ALA A 34 5.31 -29.46 48.78
N GLY A 35 6.60 -29.58 49.06
CA GLY A 35 7.12 -30.68 49.84
C GLY A 35 8.16 -30.31 50.89
N CYS A 36 7.97 -29.25 51.66
CA CYS A 36 8.67 -29.04 52.93
C CYS A 36 7.96 -27.94 53.75
N CYS A 37 6.87 -28.26 54.34
CA CYS A 37 6.39 -27.64 55.58
C CYS A 37 5.69 -28.66 56.43
N VAL A 38 6.51 -29.37 57.18
CA VAL A 38 6.00 -30.16 58.31
C VAL A 38 5.76 -29.21 59.47
N VAL A 39 4.48 -29.05 59.74
CA VAL A 39 3.84 -29.02 61.08
C VAL A 39 4.64 -28.43 62.25
N GLY A 40 4.35 -27.15 62.53
CA GLY A 40 4.33 -26.68 63.90
C GLY A 40 2.86 -26.35 64.27
N ARG A 41 2.16 -27.22 64.93
CA ARG A 41 0.95 -26.89 65.67
C ARG A 41 1.38 -26.00 66.82
N GLY A 42 1.44 -24.69 66.61
CA GLY A 42 1.30 -23.69 67.64
C GLY A 42 -0.19 -23.50 67.86
N GLY A 43 -0.67 -23.71 69.01
CA GLY A 43 -2.04 -23.41 69.39
C GLY A 43 -2.30 -21.96 69.09
N ALA A 44 -3.50 -21.62 68.62
CA ALA A 44 -3.96 -20.26 68.54
C ALA A 44 -3.94 -19.68 69.98
N VAL A 45 -2.90 -18.93 70.29
CA VAL A 45 -2.91 -18.04 71.45
C VAL A 45 -3.75 -16.86 70.95
N SER A 46 -4.96 -16.70 71.45
CA SER A 46 -5.71 -15.45 71.38
C SER A 46 -4.82 -14.41 72.04
N ALA A 47 -4.07 -13.63 71.19
CA ALA A 47 -3.23 -12.62 71.70
C ALA A 47 -4.13 -11.47 72.14
N GLU A 48 -3.99 -11.02 73.37
CA GLU A 48 -4.77 -9.92 73.93
C GLU A 48 -4.53 -8.63 73.12
N PRO A 49 -5.53 -7.73 72.98
CA PRO A 49 -5.36 -6.39 72.35
C PRO A 49 -4.30 -5.55 73.08
N LEU A 50 -3.48 -4.85 72.30
CA LEU A 50 -2.47 -3.91 72.83
C LEU A 50 -3.02 -2.48 72.84
N TYR A 51 -2.96 -1.83 73.99
CA TYR A 51 -3.36 -0.42 74.13
C TYR A 51 -2.19 0.38 74.66
N GLY A 52 -1.82 1.52 74.00
CA GLY A 52 -0.90 2.52 74.54
C GLY A 52 -1.58 3.25 75.68
N GLN A 53 -2.83 3.71 75.43
CA GLN A 53 -3.69 4.25 76.44
C GLN A 53 -5.16 3.88 76.16
N LYS A 54 -5.95 3.51 77.15
CA LYS A 54 -7.37 3.16 76.95
C LYS A 54 -8.24 3.81 78.04
N GLU A 55 -9.28 4.57 77.59
CA GLU A 55 -10.33 5.11 78.44
C GLU A 55 -11.71 4.82 77.85
N THR A 56 -12.66 4.39 78.66
CA THR A 56 -14.03 4.04 78.26
C THR A 56 -15.13 4.79 79.05
N SER A 57 -14.78 5.88 79.68
CA SER A 57 -15.77 6.78 80.38
C SER A 57 -16.29 7.81 79.38
N GLN A 58 -17.50 8.31 79.65
CA GLN A 58 -18.13 9.41 78.89
C GLN A 58 -17.24 10.67 78.91
N ASN A 59 -17.02 11.28 77.69
CA ASN A 59 -16.20 12.48 77.56
C ASN A 59 -14.72 12.35 77.96
N ALA A 60 -14.18 11.11 77.87
CA ALA A 60 -12.78 10.86 78.14
C ALA A 60 -11.87 11.35 76.99
N SER A 61 -10.65 11.82 77.34
CA SER A 61 -9.62 12.17 76.31
C SER A 61 -8.38 11.36 76.59
N VAL A 62 -7.86 10.76 75.54
CA VAL A 62 -6.60 10.00 75.49
C VAL A 62 -5.60 10.72 74.56
N THR A 63 -4.46 11.12 75.14
CA THR A 63 -3.44 11.88 74.42
C THR A 63 -2.04 11.33 74.70
N GLY A 64 -1.25 11.11 73.64
CA GLY A 64 0.15 10.70 73.70
C GLY A 64 0.34 9.19 74.04
N GLY A 65 -0.70 8.37 73.96
CA GLY A 65 -0.58 6.93 74.17
C GLY A 65 0.33 6.32 73.06
N THR A 66 1.23 5.41 73.47
CA THR A 66 2.22 4.79 72.56
C THR A 66 2.22 3.28 72.68
N VAL A 67 2.19 2.57 71.53
CA VAL A 67 2.48 1.14 71.38
C VAL A 67 3.67 0.97 70.47
N SER A 68 4.67 0.21 70.92
CA SER A 68 5.78 -0.20 70.10
C SER A 68 6.00 -1.72 70.36
N THR A 69 5.92 -2.51 69.26
CA THR A 69 5.93 -3.97 69.43
C THR A 69 6.46 -4.66 68.17
N ASP A 70 7.13 -5.78 68.44
CA ASP A 70 7.51 -6.83 67.49
C ASP A 70 6.73 -8.14 67.74
N GLN A 71 5.85 -8.13 68.72
CA GLN A 71 5.01 -9.30 69.09
C GLN A 71 3.66 -9.20 68.35
N GLY A 72 3.09 -10.33 67.98
CA GLY A 72 1.75 -10.38 67.43
C GLY A 72 0.66 -10.04 68.45
N ALA A 73 -0.47 -9.46 67.94
CA ALA A 73 -1.63 -9.14 68.74
C ALA A 73 -2.94 -9.37 67.96
N SER A 74 -4.09 -9.47 68.65
CA SER A 74 -5.37 -9.48 67.94
C SER A 74 -5.65 -8.07 67.29
N ARG A 75 -5.24 -7.00 67.96
CA ARG A 75 -5.31 -5.60 67.46
C ARG A 75 -4.37 -4.69 68.25
N ALA A 76 -4.02 -3.53 67.71
CA ALA A 76 -3.14 -2.57 68.38
C ALA A 76 -3.70 -1.12 68.28
N PHE A 77 -3.84 -0.43 69.40
CA PHE A 77 -4.34 0.91 69.55
C PHE A 77 -3.30 1.76 70.25
N GLY A 78 -2.89 2.90 69.67
CA GLY A 78 -2.11 3.92 70.34
C GLY A 78 -2.96 4.61 71.43
N GLY A 79 -4.12 5.04 71.09
CA GLY A 79 -5.12 5.59 71.96
C GLY A 79 -6.50 5.03 71.66
N TYR A 80 -7.22 4.62 72.69
CA TYR A 80 -8.59 4.13 72.60
C TYR A 80 -9.48 4.89 73.56
N SER A 81 -10.39 5.67 73.06
CA SER A 81 -11.35 6.50 73.88
C SER A 81 -12.71 6.34 73.23
N TYR A 82 -13.40 5.26 73.58
CA TYR A 82 -14.71 4.95 73.04
C TYR A 82 -15.68 4.58 74.17
N TYR A 83 -16.85 5.25 74.15
CA TYR A 83 -17.88 4.99 75.13
C TYR A 83 -19.13 4.47 74.42
N TYR A 84 -19.67 3.35 74.92
CA TYR A 84 -20.88 2.72 74.44
C TYR A 84 -21.94 2.70 75.50
N GLU A 85 -23.08 3.32 75.30
CA GLU A 85 -24.25 3.28 76.19
C GLU A 85 -25.52 3.01 75.40
N SER A 86 -26.37 2.11 75.83
CA SER A 86 -27.57 1.68 75.08
C SER A 86 -28.80 2.63 75.26
N TRP A 87 -28.62 3.87 75.67
CA TRP A 87 -29.72 4.84 75.82
C TRP A 87 -29.53 6.16 75.05
N PRO A 88 -30.61 6.81 74.56
CA PRO A 88 -30.55 7.68 73.37
C PRO A 88 -30.36 9.20 73.63
N TRP A 89 -29.86 9.70 74.71
CA TRP A 89 -29.91 11.14 75.07
C TRP A 89 -28.57 11.78 75.52
N GLY A 90 -27.45 11.41 74.98
CA GLY A 90 -26.19 12.06 75.34
C GLY A 90 -25.26 12.33 74.16
N SER A 91 -24.72 13.55 73.97
CA SER A 91 -23.60 13.86 73.08
C SER A 91 -22.31 13.39 73.72
N TYR A 92 -21.58 12.50 73.08
CA TYR A 92 -20.30 12.01 73.58
C TYR A 92 -19.15 12.84 72.94
N SER A 93 -18.20 13.24 73.74
CA SER A 93 -17.05 14.08 73.41
C SER A 93 -15.71 13.31 73.55
N ASN A 94 -15.73 12.01 73.41
CA ASN A 94 -14.55 11.21 73.58
C ASN A 94 -13.53 11.47 72.44
N SER A 95 -12.26 11.64 72.82
CA SER A 95 -11.19 11.99 71.88
C SER A 95 -9.95 11.13 72.11
N ALA A 96 -9.23 10.78 71.01
CA ALA A 96 -7.95 10.04 70.96
C ALA A 96 -6.98 10.81 70.07
N THR A 97 -6.19 11.73 70.60
CA THR A 97 -5.36 12.67 69.86
C THR A 97 -3.85 12.50 70.14
N GLY A 98 -2.98 12.63 69.08
CA GLY A 98 -1.53 12.63 69.25
C GLY A 98 -0.96 11.28 69.67
N ASN A 99 -1.66 10.20 69.43
CA ASN A 99 -1.22 8.82 69.80
C ASN A 99 -0.42 8.15 68.72
N SER A 100 0.37 7.13 69.07
CA SER A 100 1.21 6.44 68.08
C SER A 100 1.22 4.92 68.25
N VAL A 101 1.31 4.22 67.11
CA VAL A 101 1.56 2.78 67.03
C VAL A 101 2.77 2.53 66.17
N THR A 102 3.73 1.78 66.64
CA THR A 102 4.90 1.33 65.86
C THR A 102 4.96 -0.19 65.89
N ILE A 103 4.90 -0.81 64.73
CA ILE A 103 4.99 -2.24 64.53
C ILE A 103 6.25 -2.59 63.74
N THR A 104 7.11 -3.44 64.29
CA THR A 104 8.35 -3.88 63.67
C THR A 104 8.35 -5.38 63.28
N GLY A 105 7.31 -6.10 63.66
CA GLY A 105 7.17 -7.56 63.39
C GLY A 105 5.91 -8.11 64.05
N GLY A 106 5.82 -9.49 64.10
CA GLY A 106 4.70 -10.19 64.70
C GLY A 106 3.55 -10.53 63.72
N THR A 107 2.53 -11.22 64.21
CA THR A 107 1.33 -11.51 63.44
C THR A 107 0.12 -10.85 64.03
N TYR A 108 -0.66 -10.18 63.28
CA TYR A 108 -1.83 -9.40 63.65
C TYR A 108 -3.07 -10.01 63.03
N THR A 109 -4.05 -10.36 63.90
CA THR A 109 -5.38 -10.84 63.50
C THR A 109 -6.39 -9.77 63.87
N SER A 110 -7.43 -9.64 63.09
CA SER A 110 -8.45 -8.67 63.35
C SER A 110 -9.55 -9.21 64.26
N GLU A 111 -10.04 -8.38 65.17
CA GLU A 111 -11.25 -8.66 65.97
C GLU A 111 -12.23 -7.49 65.88
N ARG A 112 -13.53 -7.76 66.00
CA ARG A 112 -14.53 -6.72 66.08
C ARG A 112 -14.38 -5.90 67.33
N THR A 113 -14.42 -4.58 67.22
CA THR A 113 -14.52 -3.65 68.36
C THR A 113 -15.91 -3.72 69.01
N GLU A 114 -16.08 -3.06 70.16
CA GLU A 114 -17.40 -2.87 70.79
C GLU A 114 -18.36 -2.13 69.84
N ALA A 115 -17.82 -1.30 68.96
CA ALA A 115 -18.56 -0.61 67.90
C ALA A 115 -18.84 -1.51 66.66
N GLY A 116 -18.36 -2.73 66.64
CA GLY A 116 -18.58 -3.68 65.54
C GLY A 116 -17.58 -3.61 64.38
N ASP A 117 -16.60 -2.69 64.44
CA ASP A 117 -15.56 -2.51 63.42
C ASP A 117 -14.49 -3.60 63.51
N ASN A 118 -14.02 -4.05 62.36
CA ASN A 118 -12.99 -5.09 62.25
C ASN A 118 -11.60 -4.45 62.13
N ILE A 119 -10.99 -4.02 63.21
CA ILE A 119 -9.76 -3.23 63.25
C ILE A 119 -8.56 -4.10 63.58
N ALA A 120 -7.49 -4.00 62.81
CA ALA A 120 -6.18 -4.60 63.12
C ALA A 120 -5.29 -3.55 63.86
N VAL A 121 -5.24 -2.30 63.38
CA VAL A 121 -4.40 -1.24 63.96
C VAL A 121 -5.09 0.11 63.86
N ALA A 122 -5.02 0.90 64.95
CA ALA A 122 -5.42 2.32 64.94
C ALA A 122 -4.47 3.15 65.81
N GLY A 123 -4.00 4.29 65.26
CA GLY A 123 -3.26 5.29 66.03
C GLY A 123 -4.16 5.92 67.13
N GLY A 124 -5.33 6.36 66.74
CA GLY A 124 -6.40 6.88 67.59
C GLY A 124 -7.76 6.32 67.20
N TYR A 125 -8.60 5.92 68.19
CA TYR A 125 -9.96 5.48 67.98
C TYR A 125 -10.90 6.12 68.98
N ALA A 126 -11.89 6.81 68.50
CA ALA A 126 -12.74 7.62 69.36
C ALA A 126 -14.17 7.79 68.82
N ASN A 127 -15.12 8.31 69.66
CA ASN A 127 -16.47 8.69 69.25
C ASN A 127 -16.51 10.05 68.52
N ARG A 128 -15.58 10.97 68.81
CA ARG A 128 -15.64 12.33 68.22
C ARG A 128 -14.38 12.79 67.54
N ASN A 129 -13.22 12.82 68.16
CA ASN A 129 -11.98 13.34 67.59
C ASN A 129 -10.86 12.33 67.69
N ALA A 130 -10.25 12.07 66.59
CA ALA A 130 -9.09 11.15 66.43
C ALA A 130 -8.00 11.85 65.62
N ASP A 131 -7.45 12.96 66.11
CA ASP A 131 -6.57 13.84 65.33
C ASP A 131 -5.08 13.68 65.68
N GLY A 132 -4.21 13.91 64.71
CA GLY A 132 -2.77 13.94 64.90
C GLY A 132 -2.14 12.63 65.33
N ASN A 133 -2.78 11.48 65.09
CA ASN A 133 -2.29 10.18 65.46
C ASN A 133 -1.38 9.59 64.34
N SER A 134 -0.52 8.65 64.76
CA SER A 134 0.38 8.00 63.82
C SER A 134 0.42 6.49 63.92
N VAL A 135 0.50 5.80 62.77
CA VAL A 135 0.75 4.38 62.64
C VAL A 135 1.99 4.18 61.75
N THR A 136 3.01 3.51 62.29
CA THR A 136 4.22 3.16 61.55
C THR A 136 4.44 1.67 61.60
N ILE A 137 4.45 1.02 60.43
CA ILE A 137 4.62 -0.45 60.30
C ILE A 137 5.83 -0.68 59.43
N THR A 138 6.89 -1.27 59.96
CA THR A 138 8.13 -1.60 59.27
C THR A 138 8.36 -3.13 59.15
N GLY A 139 7.32 -3.91 59.42
CA GLY A 139 7.31 -5.35 59.34
C GLY A 139 6.02 -5.90 59.95
N GLY A 140 5.86 -7.22 59.97
CA GLY A 140 4.67 -7.88 60.50
C GLY A 140 3.83 -8.53 59.42
N ASN A 141 3.05 -9.53 59.85
CA ASN A 141 2.13 -10.26 58.97
C ASN A 141 0.67 -10.07 59.42
N PHE A 142 -0.15 -9.62 58.49
CA PHE A 142 -1.56 -9.28 58.76
C PHE A 142 -2.49 -10.34 58.18
N ASP A 143 -3.55 -10.68 58.92
CA ASP A 143 -4.59 -11.65 58.54
C ASP A 143 -5.98 -10.99 58.61
N GLY A 144 -6.21 -9.99 57.79
CA GLY A 144 -7.43 -9.18 57.68
C GLY A 144 -7.47 -7.97 58.61
N GLY A 145 -8.59 -7.25 58.59
CA GLY A 145 -8.87 -6.04 59.37
C GLY A 145 -8.37 -4.74 58.80
N ASP A 146 -8.83 -3.66 59.38
CA ASP A 146 -8.60 -2.31 58.93
C ASP A 146 -7.41 -1.65 59.66
N ILE A 147 -6.71 -0.75 58.98
CA ILE A 147 -5.64 0.08 59.53
C ILE A 147 -6.05 1.55 59.46
N TYR A 148 -6.09 2.24 60.59
CA TYR A 148 -6.44 3.65 60.68
C TYR A 148 -5.33 4.48 61.35
N GLY A 149 -5.01 5.65 60.80
CA GLY A 149 -4.25 6.66 61.53
C GLY A 149 -5.10 7.20 62.67
N GLY A 150 -6.24 7.71 62.35
CA GLY A 150 -7.30 8.11 63.29
C GLY A 150 -8.67 7.62 62.80
N ALA A 151 -9.50 7.07 63.68
CA ALA A 151 -10.84 6.64 63.37
C ALA A 151 -11.90 7.20 64.33
N VAL A 152 -12.91 7.82 63.80
CA VAL A 152 -14.12 8.29 64.51
C VAL A 152 -15.28 7.45 63.96
N THR A 153 -15.93 6.73 64.85
CA THR A 153 -17.09 5.91 64.56
C THR A 153 -18.23 6.16 65.54
N ASP A 154 -19.39 6.38 64.99
CA ASP A 154 -20.62 6.54 65.75
C ASP A 154 -21.71 5.61 65.24
N GLN A 155 -22.10 4.62 66.06
CA GLN A 155 -23.06 3.58 65.59
C GLN A 155 -24.54 4.05 65.69
N GLU A 156 -24.82 5.11 66.37
CA GLU A 156 -26.22 5.56 66.67
C GLU A 156 -26.58 6.99 66.21
N GLY A 157 -25.68 7.75 65.52
CA GLY A 157 -25.97 9.04 64.94
C GLY A 157 -26.04 10.18 65.97
N PHE A 158 -25.30 10.09 67.09
CA PHE A 158 -25.30 11.02 68.18
C PHE A 158 -24.11 12.02 68.24
N ALA A 159 -23.09 11.83 67.42
CA ALA A 159 -22.00 12.81 67.37
C ALA A 159 -22.38 14.01 66.51
N ASP A 160 -22.46 15.18 67.14
CA ASP A 160 -22.79 16.46 66.47
C ASP A 160 -21.76 16.93 65.45
N SER A 161 -20.54 16.44 65.48
CA SER A 161 -19.45 16.61 64.50
C SER A 161 -18.26 15.80 64.97
N GLY A 162 -17.48 15.19 64.04
CA GLY A 162 -16.29 14.43 64.42
C GLY A 162 -15.12 14.80 63.52
N SER A 163 -13.87 14.68 64.05
CA SER A 163 -12.69 14.88 63.23
C SER A 163 -11.71 13.71 63.29
N ALA A 164 -11.15 13.32 62.17
CA ALA A 164 -10.02 12.40 62.05
C ALA A 164 -8.93 13.06 61.19
N ASP A 165 -8.43 14.19 61.71
CA ASP A 165 -7.58 15.09 60.91
C ASP A 165 -6.09 14.94 61.26
N ASN A 166 -5.21 15.24 60.26
CA ASN A 166 -3.76 15.27 60.42
C ASN A 166 -3.14 13.94 60.93
N ASN A 167 -3.73 12.80 60.60
CA ASN A 167 -3.21 11.49 60.98
C ASN A 167 -2.24 10.95 59.90
N ILE A 168 -1.31 10.11 60.33
CA ILE A 168 -0.29 9.53 59.49
C ILE A 168 -0.34 8.00 59.58
N VAL A 169 -0.37 7.33 58.42
CA VAL A 169 -0.17 5.89 58.28
C VAL A 169 0.99 5.59 57.35
N SER A 170 1.95 4.83 57.82
CA SER A 170 3.15 4.50 57.07
C SER A 170 3.41 2.98 57.18
N LEU A 171 3.26 2.25 56.07
CA LEU A 171 3.50 0.83 55.94
C LEU A 171 4.70 0.56 55.01
N HIS A 172 5.71 -0.13 55.58
CA HIS A 172 6.88 -0.59 54.84
C HIS A 172 7.15 -2.05 55.20
N ASP A 173 7.44 -2.88 54.25
CA ASP A 173 7.78 -4.30 54.46
C ASP A 173 6.73 -5.13 55.25
N ALA A 174 5.49 -4.67 55.34
CA ALA A 174 4.38 -5.41 55.87
C ALA A 174 3.96 -6.53 54.88
N THR A 175 3.53 -7.69 55.42
CA THR A 175 3.08 -8.82 54.62
C THR A 175 1.69 -9.28 54.98
N GLY A 176 1.08 -10.14 54.16
CA GLY A 176 -0.25 -10.68 54.39
C GLY A 176 -1.35 -9.81 53.77
N ARG A 177 -2.52 -9.84 54.39
CA ARG A 177 -3.70 -9.13 53.88
C ARG A 177 -4.30 -8.21 54.96
N VAL A 178 -4.69 -7.04 54.54
CA VAL A 178 -5.59 -6.12 55.27
C VAL A 178 -6.83 -5.87 54.45
N ASP A 179 -7.93 -5.40 55.10
CA ASP A 179 -9.17 -5.16 54.38
C ASP A 179 -9.22 -3.71 53.84
N PHE A 180 -8.84 -2.72 54.69
CA PHE A 180 -8.89 -1.30 54.34
C PHE A 180 -7.80 -0.50 55.07
N ILE A 181 -7.31 0.58 54.44
CA ILE A 181 -6.33 1.47 55.03
C ILE A 181 -6.85 2.92 54.91
N ALA A 182 -6.95 3.66 56.03
CA ALA A 182 -7.24 5.10 55.98
C ALA A 182 -6.31 5.91 56.86
N GLY A 183 -5.89 7.09 56.38
CA GLY A 183 -5.20 8.07 57.21
C GLY A 183 -6.15 8.61 58.26
N GLY A 184 -7.26 9.19 57.86
CA GLY A 184 -8.37 9.57 58.69
C GLY A 184 -9.68 8.92 58.26
N TYR A 185 -10.44 8.41 59.21
CA TYR A 185 -11.75 7.82 58.97
C TYR A 185 -12.79 8.45 59.89
N ALA A 186 -13.70 9.26 59.38
CA ALA A 186 -14.73 9.97 60.12
C ALA A 186 -16.12 9.70 59.47
N ASN A 187 -16.60 8.49 59.64
CA ASN A 187 -17.91 8.07 59.15
C ASN A 187 -18.93 8.05 60.27
N THR A 188 -19.64 9.15 60.41
CA THR A 188 -20.74 9.28 61.38
C THR A 188 -22.05 9.08 60.63
N ASP A 189 -22.90 8.14 61.06
CA ASP A 189 -24.26 7.97 60.57
C ASP A 189 -25.18 9.11 61.09
N SER A 190 -24.94 10.34 60.63
CA SER A 190 -25.73 11.48 61.11
C SER A 190 -26.99 11.59 60.22
N ARG A 191 -28.15 11.41 60.88
CA ARG A 191 -29.47 11.73 60.29
C ARG A 191 -29.69 13.20 60.03
N ASP A 192 -28.80 14.10 60.54
CA ASP A 192 -28.95 15.55 60.55
C ASP A 192 -27.90 16.36 59.82
N GLU A 193 -27.17 15.76 58.78
CA GLU A 193 -26.20 16.45 57.92
C GLU A 193 -25.08 17.23 58.67
N LYS A 194 -24.73 16.90 59.89
CA LYS A 194 -23.68 17.59 60.66
C LYS A 194 -22.33 16.97 60.43
N GLY A 195 -21.38 17.81 60.10
CA GLY A 195 -20.14 17.51 59.42
C GLY A 195 -19.11 16.71 60.21
N ALA A 196 -18.68 15.57 59.62
CA ALA A 196 -17.43 14.93 60.05
C ALA A 196 -16.33 15.22 59.05
N SER A 197 -15.11 15.52 59.56
CA SER A 197 -13.95 15.79 58.74
C SER A 197 -12.86 14.70 58.83
N ALA A 198 -12.15 14.49 57.74
CA ALA A 198 -10.94 13.71 57.69
C ALA A 198 -9.92 14.39 56.73
N SER A 199 -9.33 15.48 57.25
CA SER A 199 -8.50 16.39 56.45
C SER A 199 -7.02 16.35 56.87
N GLY A 200 -6.11 16.66 55.96
CA GLY A 200 -4.67 16.74 56.24
C GLY A 200 -3.99 15.39 56.55
N ASN A 201 -4.61 14.28 56.27
CA ASN A 201 -4.08 12.94 56.56
C ASN A 201 -3.09 12.45 55.50
N ALA A 202 -2.14 11.61 55.90
CA ALA A 202 -1.16 11.05 55.03
C ALA A 202 -1.12 9.50 55.14
N VAL A 203 -1.19 8.82 54.00
CA VAL A 203 -1.04 7.36 53.92
C VAL A 203 0.13 7.03 52.97
N THR A 204 1.08 6.23 53.46
CA THR A 204 2.16 5.70 52.66
C THR A 204 2.15 4.18 52.73
N VAL A 205 2.13 3.50 51.57
CA VAL A 205 2.14 2.04 51.47
C VAL A 205 3.29 1.58 50.62
N GLY A 206 4.18 0.75 51.17
CA GLY A 206 5.28 0.09 50.53
C GLY A 206 4.92 -1.28 49.96
N SER A 207 5.95 -2.11 49.70
CA SER A 207 5.80 -3.43 49.12
C SER A 207 5.32 -4.48 50.11
N GLY A 208 4.80 -5.63 49.59
CA GLY A 208 4.54 -6.87 50.36
C GLY A 208 3.15 -7.06 50.88
N ILE A 209 2.29 -6.04 50.95
CA ILE A 209 0.92 -6.12 51.47
C ILE A 209 -0.13 -6.31 50.38
N THR A 210 -1.18 -7.08 50.67
CA THR A 210 -2.41 -7.12 49.87
C THR A 210 -3.54 -6.42 50.60
N VAL A 211 -4.16 -5.44 49.97
CA VAL A 211 -5.32 -4.74 50.51
C VAL A 211 -6.58 -5.24 49.82
N GLY A 212 -7.43 -5.96 50.55
CA GLY A 212 -8.59 -6.65 50.00
C GLY A 212 -9.71 -5.74 49.50
N GLY A 213 -9.84 -4.60 50.08
CA GLY A 213 -10.97 -3.68 49.92
C GLY A 213 -12.12 -3.96 50.89
N LYS A 214 -12.68 -2.91 51.46
CA LYS A 214 -13.88 -2.87 52.32
C LYS A 214 -15.05 -2.28 51.51
N SER A 215 -16.20 -2.96 51.57
CA SER A 215 -17.40 -2.46 50.91
C SER A 215 -18.02 -1.32 51.67
N PHE A 216 -18.23 -0.21 51.00
CA PHE A 216 -18.93 0.97 51.50
C PHE A 216 -20.14 1.27 50.65
N LEU A 217 -21.25 1.64 51.22
CA LEU A 217 -22.41 2.14 50.50
C LEU A 217 -22.20 3.62 50.15
N ILE A 218 -21.60 3.89 49.02
CA ILE A 218 -21.38 5.23 48.53
C ILE A 218 -22.51 5.53 47.54
N ASN A 219 -23.41 6.46 47.91
CA ASN A 219 -24.54 6.89 47.09
C ASN A 219 -25.51 5.77 46.66
N GLY A 220 -25.74 4.81 47.53
CA GLY A 220 -26.62 3.68 47.26
C GLY A 220 -26.01 2.61 46.34
N LYS A 221 -24.73 2.74 45.95
CA LYS A 221 -23.93 1.76 45.26
C LYS A 221 -22.85 1.20 46.17
N GLU A 222 -22.69 -0.11 46.20
CA GLU A 222 -21.57 -0.71 46.92
C GLU A 222 -20.28 -0.43 46.16
N GLU A 223 -19.32 0.22 46.83
CA GLU A 223 -17.98 0.51 46.34
C GLU A 223 -16.95 -0.18 47.23
N ASN A 224 -16.01 -0.89 46.60
CA ASN A 224 -14.95 -1.57 47.34
C ASN A 224 -13.72 -0.68 47.43
N VAL A 225 -13.42 -0.18 48.61
CA VAL A 225 -12.34 0.79 48.86
C VAL A 225 -11.17 0.10 49.58
N SER A 226 -9.97 0.19 48.98
CA SER A 226 -8.74 -0.35 49.56
C SER A 226 -8.00 0.70 50.39
N VAL A 227 -7.88 1.96 49.89
CA VAL A 227 -7.11 3.00 50.57
C VAL A 227 -7.86 4.32 50.46
N ALA A 228 -7.88 5.07 51.57
CA ALA A 228 -8.29 6.48 51.59
C ALA A 228 -7.31 7.32 52.40
N GLY A 229 -6.84 8.45 51.86
CA GLY A 229 -6.12 9.43 52.67
C GLY A 229 -7.01 9.98 53.78
N GLY A 230 -8.18 10.52 53.40
CA GLY A 230 -9.26 10.87 54.27
C GLY A 230 -10.61 10.34 53.79
N PHE A 231 -11.37 9.68 54.68
CA PHE A 231 -12.72 9.19 54.44
C PHE A 231 -13.67 9.88 55.41
N ALA A 232 -14.54 10.75 54.95
CA ALA A 232 -15.39 11.57 55.81
C ALA A 232 -16.84 11.61 55.33
N THR A 233 -17.74 12.02 56.25
CA THR A 233 -19.11 12.33 55.87
C THR A 233 -19.20 13.64 55.07
N THR A 234 -18.52 14.73 55.50
CA THR A 234 -18.67 16.05 54.86
C THR A 234 -17.41 16.70 54.33
N GLU A 235 -16.25 16.53 54.99
CA GLU A 235 -15.05 17.25 54.60
C GLU A 235 -13.80 16.36 54.58
N ALA A 236 -13.12 16.28 53.44
CA ALA A 236 -11.91 15.47 53.25
C ALA A 236 -10.86 16.24 52.42
N ASN A 237 -10.24 17.27 53.02
CA ASN A 237 -9.34 18.19 52.31
C ASN A 237 -7.86 17.93 52.62
N GLY A 238 -6.97 18.19 51.62
CA GLY A 238 -5.52 18.19 51.83
C GLY A 238 -4.93 16.82 52.23
N ASN A 239 -5.60 15.72 51.92
CA ASN A 239 -5.10 14.41 52.26
C ASN A 239 -4.10 13.91 51.17
N SER A 240 -3.20 13.03 51.58
CA SER A 240 -2.22 12.42 50.68
C SER A 240 -2.16 10.92 50.79
N VAL A 241 -2.08 10.24 49.63
CA VAL A 241 -1.84 8.79 49.50
C VAL A 241 -0.61 8.58 48.63
N THR A 242 0.36 7.83 49.14
CA THR A 242 1.53 7.40 48.39
C THR A 242 1.63 5.89 48.37
N ILE A 243 1.61 5.30 47.20
CA ILE A 243 1.75 3.85 46.99
C ILE A 243 3.04 3.58 46.21
N SER A 244 3.94 2.78 46.80
CA SER A 244 5.17 2.36 46.15
C SER A 244 5.30 0.84 45.98
N GLY A 245 4.26 0.08 46.28
CA GLY A 245 4.19 -1.37 46.11
C GLY A 245 2.94 -1.95 46.75
N GLY A 246 2.75 -3.28 46.64
CA GLY A 246 1.58 -4.00 47.13
C GLY A 246 0.51 -4.23 46.08
N THR A 247 -0.55 -4.97 46.43
CA THR A 247 -1.70 -5.28 45.58
C THR A 247 -2.99 -4.79 46.23
N PHE A 248 -3.75 -4.00 45.46
CA PHE A 248 -4.98 -3.34 45.95
C PHE A 248 -6.17 -3.79 45.11
N ASN A 249 -7.12 -4.51 45.77
CA ASN A 249 -8.26 -5.11 45.07
C ASN A 249 -9.51 -4.22 45.05
N GLY A 250 -9.47 -3.07 45.67
CA GLY A 250 -10.50 -2.03 45.62
C GLY A 250 -9.92 -0.66 45.26
N SER A 251 -10.77 0.35 45.24
CA SER A 251 -10.45 1.70 44.82
C SER A 251 -9.55 2.43 45.80
N VAL A 252 -8.78 3.41 45.30
CA VAL A 252 -7.86 4.27 46.03
C VAL A 252 -8.37 5.73 45.97
N PHE A 253 -8.54 6.38 47.10
CA PHE A 253 -8.98 7.76 47.19
C PHE A 253 -7.95 8.61 47.93
N GLY A 254 -7.61 9.79 47.39
CA GLY A 254 -6.89 10.79 48.16
C GLY A 254 -7.76 11.35 49.30
N GLY A 255 -8.96 11.80 48.93
CA GLY A 255 -10.01 12.21 49.89
C GLY A 255 -11.40 11.87 49.36
N ILE A 256 -12.29 11.46 50.25
CA ILE A 256 -13.68 11.13 49.92
C ILE A 256 -14.66 11.69 50.93
N ALA A 257 -15.67 12.47 50.46
CA ALA A 257 -16.76 13.00 51.28
C ALA A 257 -18.12 12.46 50.75
N ILE A 258 -18.80 11.65 51.56
CA ILE A 258 -19.94 10.83 51.13
C ILE A 258 -21.33 11.44 51.32
N SER A 259 -21.48 12.64 51.94
CA SER A 259 -22.79 13.28 52.14
C SER A 259 -23.12 14.34 51.09
N LYS A 260 -24.37 14.82 51.11
CA LYS A 260 -24.77 16.00 50.35
C LYS A 260 -24.08 17.23 50.86
N GLY A 261 -23.56 18.09 49.96
CA GLY A 261 -22.83 19.31 50.34
C GLY A 261 -21.40 19.04 50.79
N GLY A 262 -20.86 17.84 50.52
CA GLY A 262 -19.50 17.48 50.85
C GLY A 262 -18.45 18.30 50.06
N VAL A 263 -17.26 18.43 50.69
CA VAL A 263 -16.07 19.08 50.10
C VAL A 263 -14.87 18.13 50.17
N ALA A 264 -14.15 18.00 49.03
CA ALA A 264 -12.90 17.25 48.98
C ALA A 264 -11.93 17.99 48.06
N GLU A 265 -11.10 18.83 48.62
CA GLU A 265 -10.18 19.70 47.91
C GLU A 265 -8.72 19.38 48.21
N ASP A 266 -7.84 19.65 47.23
CA ASP A 266 -6.38 19.60 47.36
C ASP A 266 -5.85 18.24 47.84
N ASN A 267 -6.57 17.14 47.55
CA ASN A 267 -6.09 15.81 47.88
C ASN A 267 -5.15 15.29 46.79
N THR A 268 -4.20 14.50 47.23
CA THR A 268 -3.15 13.96 46.34
C THR A 268 -3.03 12.44 46.40
N VAL A 269 -2.88 11.80 45.25
CA VAL A 269 -2.54 10.39 45.16
C VAL A 269 -1.28 10.23 44.31
N ALA A 270 -0.23 9.61 44.86
CA ALA A 270 1.00 9.29 44.15
C ALA A 270 1.21 7.79 44.13
N ILE A 271 1.23 7.21 42.93
CA ILE A 271 1.45 5.79 42.72
C ILE A 271 2.75 5.60 41.97
N ASN A 272 3.77 5.05 42.62
CA ASN A 272 5.10 4.88 42.11
C ASN A 272 5.44 3.40 41.82
N GLY A 273 4.51 2.49 42.17
CA GLY A 273 4.62 1.02 41.98
C GLY A 273 3.42 0.33 42.58
N GLY A 274 3.37 -1.00 42.51
CA GLY A 274 2.26 -1.83 42.96
C GLY A 274 1.19 -2.05 41.90
N GLU A 275 0.20 -2.87 42.25
CA GLU A 275 -0.91 -3.26 41.38
C GLU A 275 -2.25 -2.78 41.95
N ILE A 276 -2.96 -1.95 41.21
CA ILE A 276 -4.27 -1.42 41.59
C ILE A 276 -5.33 -2.06 40.67
N ASN A 277 -6.22 -2.88 41.25
CA ASN A 277 -7.30 -3.53 40.53
C ASN A 277 -8.63 -2.76 40.53
N GLY A 278 -8.77 -1.76 41.42
CA GLY A 278 -9.90 -0.83 41.47
C GLY A 278 -9.57 0.51 40.83
N ASP A 279 -10.49 1.47 41.00
CA ASP A 279 -10.35 2.81 40.46
C ASP A 279 -9.48 3.70 41.37
N VAL A 280 -8.90 4.74 40.82
CA VAL A 280 -8.07 5.72 41.52
C VAL A 280 -8.73 7.09 41.42
N TYR A 281 -8.94 7.77 42.57
CA TYR A 281 -9.50 9.09 42.65
C TYR A 281 -8.57 10.03 43.42
N GLY A 282 -8.19 11.16 42.83
CA GLY A 282 -7.55 12.21 43.61
C GLY A 282 -8.48 12.70 44.73
N SER A 283 -9.69 13.06 44.37
CA SER A 283 -10.79 13.44 45.28
C SER A 283 -12.12 12.90 44.81
N TYR A 284 -13.07 12.67 45.78
CA TYR A 284 -14.42 12.26 45.42
C TYR A 284 -15.46 12.87 46.38
N ILE A 285 -16.55 13.40 45.83
CA ILE A 285 -17.70 13.87 46.60
C ILE A 285 -19.03 13.32 46.06
N HIS A 286 -20.03 13.15 46.93
CA HIS A 286 -21.38 12.81 46.49
C HIS A 286 -22.05 13.94 45.72
N SER A 287 -22.13 15.11 46.36
CA SER A 287 -22.60 16.37 45.77
C SER A 287 -22.07 17.51 46.60
N GLY A 288 -21.77 18.64 46.01
CA GLY A 288 -21.17 19.77 46.74
C GLY A 288 -20.84 20.91 45.78
N THR A 289 -20.14 21.92 46.31
CA THR A 289 -19.78 23.13 45.56
C THR A 289 -18.39 23.09 44.97
N SER A 290 -17.51 22.21 45.47
CA SER A 290 -16.13 22.13 44.96
C SER A 290 -15.52 20.77 45.22
N VAL A 291 -14.75 20.29 44.25
CA VAL A 291 -13.88 19.12 44.33
C VAL A 291 -12.60 19.35 43.55
N SER A 292 -11.45 19.13 44.19
CA SER A 292 -10.17 19.20 43.49
C SER A 292 -9.22 18.10 43.96
N GLY A 293 -8.43 17.53 43.00
CA GLY A 293 -7.49 16.49 43.34
C GLY A 293 -6.32 16.40 42.35
N ALA A 294 -5.23 15.82 42.85
CA ALA A 294 -4.07 15.57 42.01
C ALA A 294 -3.68 14.08 42.05
N VAL A 295 -3.41 13.50 40.88
CA VAL A 295 -2.92 12.12 40.77
C VAL A 295 -1.59 12.13 40.05
N THR A 296 -0.59 11.47 40.63
CA THR A 296 0.72 11.25 40.02
C THR A 296 0.98 9.75 39.86
N ILE A 297 1.27 9.32 38.67
CA ILE A 297 1.61 7.92 38.34
C ILE A 297 3.01 7.88 37.79
N SER A 298 3.85 7.00 38.34
CA SER A 298 5.24 6.87 37.92
C SER A 298 5.78 5.46 38.20
N GLY A 299 7.03 5.24 37.87
CA GLY A 299 7.72 3.98 38.15
C GLY A 299 7.14 2.81 37.33
N ASP A 300 6.95 1.67 38.01
CA ASP A 300 6.45 0.41 37.45
C ASP A 300 5.03 0.06 37.93
N ALA A 301 4.22 1.06 38.27
CA ALA A 301 2.85 0.88 38.69
C ALA A 301 2.00 0.17 37.64
N VAL A 302 1.10 -0.71 38.07
CA VAL A 302 0.10 -1.39 37.24
C VAL A 302 -1.30 -0.95 37.69
N ILE A 303 -2.08 -0.36 36.79
CA ILE A 303 -3.44 0.07 37.11
C ILE A 303 -4.41 -0.58 36.13
N ASN A 304 -5.33 -1.39 36.66
CA ASN A 304 -6.33 -2.11 35.90
C ASN A 304 -7.71 -1.44 35.86
N GLY A 305 -7.96 -0.50 36.77
CA GLY A 305 -9.18 0.29 36.85
C GLY A 305 -9.06 1.66 36.21
N HIS A 306 -10.06 2.50 36.41
CA HIS A 306 -10.09 3.89 35.93
C HIS A 306 -9.32 4.82 36.86
N VAL A 307 -8.76 5.90 36.30
CA VAL A 307 -8.08 6.96 37.09
C VAL A 307 -8.77 8.28 36.85
N TYR A 308 -9.19 8.93 37.92
CA TYR A 308 -9.88 10.20 37.94
C TYR A 308 -9.10 11.23 38.78
N ALA A 309 -8.86 12.42 38.26
CA ALA A 309 -8.32 13.51 39.09
C ALA A 309 -9.37 13.96 40.14
N ALA A 310 -10.65 14.01 39.71
CA ALA A 310 -11.75 14.28 40.66
C ALA A 310 -12.99 13.46 40.30
N GLY A 311 -13.81 13.11 41.30
CA GLY A 311 -15.10 12.44 41.15
C GLY A 311 -16.24 13.16 41.82
N ILE A 312 -17.38 13.26 41.12
CA ILE A 312 -18.61 13.85 41.70
C ILE A 312 -19.83 13.16 41.08
N GLN A 313 -20.78 12.77 41.90
CA GLN A 313 -21.99 12.12 41.39
C GLN A 313 -23.03 13.12 40.83
N ASN A 314 -23.23 14.24 41.56
CA ASN A 314 -24.23 15.26 41.23
C ASN A 314 -23.57 16.66 41.12
N PRO A 315 -23.01 17.02 39.96
CA PRO A 315 -22.14 18.20 39.82
C PRO A 315 -22.89 19.53 39.63
N THR A 316 -24.18 19.65 39.96
CA THR A 316 -24.98 20.87 39.70
C THR A 316 -24.36 22.11 40.33
N GLY A 317 -23.81 23.01 39.52
CA GLY A 317 -23.21 24.28 39.97
C GLY A 317 -21.87 24.15 40.69
N ALA A 318 -21.24 22.98 40.67
CA ALA A 318 -19.96 22.75 41.34
C ALA A 318 -18.77 23.29 40.51
N HIS A 319 -17.67 23.61 41.22
CA HIS A 319 -16.35 23.81 40.58
C HIS A 319 -15.53 22.54 40.70
N LEU A 320 -15.12 22.02 39.56
CA LEU A 320 -14.32 20.78 39.46
C LEU A 320 -12.95 21.12 38.88
N SER A 321 -11.90 20.72 39.59
CA SER A 321 -10.55 20.92 39.07
C SER A 321 -9.61 19.76 39.44
N GLY A 322 -8.53 19.60 38.70
CA GLY A 322 -7.54 18.62 39.07
C GLY A 322 -6.37 18.52 38.08
N THR A 323 -5.31 17.93 38.58
CA THR A 323 -4.13 17.67 37.78
C THR A 323 -3.77 16.19 37.80
N MET A 324 -3.34 15.68 36.64
CA MET A 324 -2.79 14.34 36.56
C MET A 324 -1.42 14.39 35.91
N THR A 325 -0.46 13.72 36.52
CA THR A 325 0.90 13.60 35.95
C THR A 325 1.28 12.14 35.78
N ILE A 326 1.71 11.77 34.58
CA ILE A 326 2.12 10.41 34.27
C ILE A 326 3.56 10.43 33.76
N THR A 327 4.43 9.60 34.36
CA THR A 327 5.85 9.50 33.99
C THR A 327 6.34 8.07 34.09
N GLY A 328 7.50 7.77 33.45
CA GLY A 328 8.15 6.47 33.58
C GLY A 328 7.52 5.39 32.70
N THR A 329 7.34 4.19 33.25
CA THR A 329 6.95 2.97 32.50
C THR A 329 5.75 2.23 33.11
N ALA A 330 4.88 2.96 33.80
CA ALA A 330 3.69 2.36 34.42
C ALA A 330 2.82 1.66 33.36
N ASP A 331 2.27 0.49 33.71
CA ASP A 331 1.34 -0.25 32.84
C ASP A 331 -0.10 0.28 33.07
N LEU A 332 -0.56 1.06 32.11
CA LEU A 332 -1.92 1.65 32.08
C LEU A 332 -2.72 1.10 30.89
N SER A 333 -2.31 0.00 30.31
CA SER A 333 -2.92 -0.55 29.09
C SER A 333 -4.39 -0.95 29.26
N ASN A 334 -4.79 -1.29 30.49
CA ASN A 334 -6.18 -1.59 30.86
C ASN A 334 -6.90 -0.39 31.50
N ALA A 335 -6.19 0.70 31.76
CA ALA A 335 -6.74 1.87 32.46
C ALA A 335 -7.37 2.86 31.47
N ALA A 336 -8.44 3.51 31.92
CA ALA A 336 -8.93 4.73 31.33
C ALA A 336 -8.60 5.91 32.25
N ILE A 337 -8.08 6.98 31.68
CA ILE A 337 -7.58 8.17 32.37
C ILE A 337 -8.57 9.29 32.14
N HIS A 338 -9.19 9.78 33.21
CA HIS A 338 -10.25 10.78 33.18
C HIS A 338 -9.90 12.01 34.00
N GLY A 339 -10.23 13.18 33.51
CA GLY A 339 -10.19 14.38 34.33
C GLY A 339 -11.19 14.27 35.50
N TYR A 340 -12.41 13.87 35.19
CA TYR A 340 -13.44 13.69 36.20
C TYR A 340 -14.40 12.52 35.88
N THR A 341 -15.14 12.08 36.93
CA THR A 341 -16.36 11.27 36.76
C THR A 341 -17.56 12.02 37.33
N GLY A 342 -18.72 11.88 36.68
CA GLY A 342 -19.96 12.49 37.14
C GLY A 342 -21.05 12.45 36.06
N ASN A 343 -22.29 12.88 36.44
CA ASN A 343 -23.39 12.94 35.49
C ASN A 343 -23.20 14.15 34.55
N GLU A 344 -23.15 13.96 33.25
CA GLU A 344 -22.78 14.94 32.20
C GLU A 344 -23.72 16.16 32.11
N GLN A 345 -24.87 16.16 32.78
CA GLN A 345 -25.95 17.15 32.60
C GLN A 345 -25.86 18.43 33.47
N ALA A 346 -24.76 18.68 34.19
CA ALA A 346 -24.74 19.82 35.10
C ALA A 346 -23.79 20.92 34.66
N SER A 347 -24.22 22.18 34.85
CA SER A 347 -23.47 23.41 34.62
C SER A 347 -22.33 23.59 35.62
N ALA A 348 -21.31 22.71 35.57
CA ALA A 348 -20.13 22.83 36.43
C ALA A 348 -19.02 23.53 35.68
N SER A 349 -18.26 24.40 36.29
CA SER A 349 -16.99 24.85 35.72
C SER A 349 -15.94 23.78 35.94
N ARG A 350 -15.15 23.51 34.92
CA ARG A 350 -14.18 22.42 34.88
C ARG A 350 -12.79 22.95 34.52
N ASP A 351 -11.76 22.50 35.23
CA ASP A 351 -10.37 22.83 34.94
C ASP A 351 -9.48 21.60 35.24
N PHE A 352 -9.30 20.76 34.25
CA PHE A 352 -8.51 19.53 34.36
C PHE A 352 -7.31 19.53 33.40
N ARG A 353 -6.15 19.25 33.97
CA ARG A 353 -4.91 19.16 33.23
C ARG A 353 -4.27 17.78 33.36
N LEU A 354 -3.81 17.23 32.23
CA LEU A 354 -3.01 16.00 32.12
C LEU A 354 -1.64 16.34 31.58
N ASP A 355 -0.58 16.03 32.34
CA ASP A 355 0.82 16.11 31.92
C ASP A 355 1.42 14.68 31.79
N ILE A 356 1.77 14.28 30.61
CA ILE A 356 2.48 13.02 30.33
C ILE A 356 3.91 13.38 29.94
N THR A 357 4.87 13.07 30.81
CA THR A 357 6.27 13.51 30.61
C THR A 357 7.26 12.36 30.80
N GLY A 358 8.07 12.07 29.75
CA GLY A 358 9.05 10.98 29.83
C GLY A 358 8.39 9.61 30.04
N TYR A 359 7.16 9.43 29.59
CA TYR A 359 6.41 8.19 29.68
C TYR A 359 6.65 7.29 28.47
N ASP A 360 6.88 6.01 28.71
CA ASP A 360 7.01 5.00 27.65
C ASP A 360 6.04 3.84 27.95
N GLY A 361 4.85 3.89 27.35
CA GLY A 361 3.83 2.90 27.64
C GLY A 361 2.52 3.06 26.87
N THR A 362 1.52 2.29 27.31
CA THR A 362 0.18 2.27 26.72
C THR A 362 -0.87 2.72 27.73
N ILE A 363 -1.82 3.55 27.29
CA ILE A 363 -3.01 3.98 28.03
C ILE A 363 -4.24 3.56 27.21
N GLY A 364 -5.24 2.95 27.84
CA GLY A 364 -6.45 2.52 27.15
C GLY A 364 -7.24 3.69 26.56
N THR A 365 -7.67 4.61 27.40
CA THR A 365 -8.43 5.82 27.01
C THR A 365 -7.99 7.02 27.84
N ILE A 366 -7.96 8.19 27.23
CA ILE A 366 -7.73 9.49 27.86
C ILE A 366 -8.92 10.38 27.50
N ASP A 367 -9.64 10.89 28.50
CA ASP A 367 -10.77 11.77 28.24
C ASP A 367 -11.04 12.80 29.36
N THR A 368 -11.93 13.76 29.08
CA THR A 368 -12.46 14.77 30.01
C THR A 368 -11.43 15.72 30.59
N PHE A 369 -10.33 16.00 29.90
CA PHE A 369 -9.36 17.03 30.27
C PHE A 369 -9.53 18.29 29.41
N ASN A 370 -9.30 19.47 30.02
CA ASN A 370 -9.23 20.75 29.31
C ASN A 370 -7.87 20.98 28.67
N GLN A 371 -6.81 20.43 29.26
CA GLN A 371 -5.46 20.52 28.77
C GLN A 371 -4.78 19.15 28.83
N ILE A 372 -4.22 18.71 27.73
CA ILE A 372 -3.40 17.48 27.62
C ILE A 372 -2.06 17.89 27.07
N HIS A 373 -1.00 17.65 27.84
CA HIS A 373 0.36 17.92 27.41
C HIS A 373 1.20 16.64 27.44
N VAL A 374 1.74 16.26 26.29
CA VAL A 374 2.61 15.09 26.13
C VAL A 374 4.00 15.57 25.75
N SER A 375 5.00 15.34 26.59
CA SER A 375 6.36 15.81 26.36
C SER A 375 7.40 14.72 26.59
N SER A 376 8.39 14.65 25.68
CA SER A 376 9.53 13.69 25.77
C SER A 376 9.09 12.24 25.99
N SER A 377 7.95 11.82 25.42
CA SER A 377 7.26 10.56 25.70
C SER A 377 7.11 9.67 24.46
N SER A 378 6.90 8.37 24.69
CA SER A 378 6.47 7.39 23.71
C SER A 378 5.12 6.80 24.16
N LEU A 379 4.04 7.47 23.76
CA LEU A 379 2.68 7.17 24.19
C LEU A 379 1.94 6.33 23.14
N LYS A 380 1.34 5.23 23.58
CA LYS A 380 0.27 4.54 22.83
C LYS A 380 -1.05 4.74 23.55
N ALA A 381 -2.09 5.15 22.82
CA ALA A 381 -3.42 5.32 23.37
C ALA A 381 -4.48 4.64 22.48
N GLY A 382 -5.51 4.06 23.09
CA GLY A 382 -6.67 3.60 22.32
C GLY A 382 -7.44 4.79 21.78
N THR A 383 -7.86 5.68 22.66
CA THR A 383 -8.59 6.92 22.31
C THR A 383 -8.08 8.08 23.14
N ILE A 384 -7.88 9.24 22.52
CA ILE A 384 -7.72 10.53 23.19
C ILE A 384 -8.95 11.37 22.85
N ASN A 385 -9.83 11.57 23.82
CA ASN A 385 -11.10 12.24 23.64
C ASN A 385 -11.13 13.52 24.48
N GLY A 386 -11.38 14.65 23.86
CA GLY A 386 -11.53 15.93 24.56
C GLY A 386 -12.78 15.98 25.44
N ASP A 387 -12.98 17.08 26.13
CA ASP A 387 -14.14 17.27 26.97
C ASP A 387 -15.43 17.43 26.14
N MET A 388 -16.43 16.61 26.44
CA MET A 388 -17.67 16.54 25.69
C MET A 388 -18.70 17.55 26.15
N TYR A 389 -19.54 18.00 25.25
CA TYR A 389 -20.69 18.88 25.51
C TYR A 389 -21.79 18.21 26.34
N ASN A 390 -22.37 18.90 27.27
CA ASN A 390 -23.43 18.41 28.18
C ASN A 390 -24.86 18.82 27.81
N GLY A 391 -25.16 19.14 26.56
CA GLY A 391 -26.53 19.42 26.06
C GLY A 391 -27.06 20.84 26.29
N SER A 392 -26.40 21.73 27.01
CA SER A 392 -26.89 23.09 27.26
C SER A 392 -25.83 24.20 27.35
N SER A 393 -24.56 23.89 27.53
CA SER A 393 -23.47 24.87 27.48
C SER A 393 -22.11 24.19 27.24
N TRP A 394 -21.23 24.89 26.53
CA TRP A 394 -19.84 24.55 26.33
C TRP A 394 -19.05 24.92 27.59
N THR A 395 -18.45 23.97 28.24
CA THR A 395 -17.71 24.24 29.50
C THR A 395 -16.22 24.03 29.39
N GLY A 396 -15.71 23.52 28.28
CA GLY A 396 -14.30 23.37 28.14
C GLY A 396 -13.89 23.05 26.68
N GLN A 397 -12.84 23.74 26.23
CA GLN A 397 -12.22 23.46 24.94
C GLN A 397 -10.91 22.74 25.24
N THR A 398 -10.84 21.46 24.89
CA THR A 398 -9.61 20.68 25.09
C THR A 398 -8.50 21.17 24.18
N SER A 399 -7.38 21.56 24.77
CA SER A 399 -6.13 21.76 24.06
C SER A 399 -5.19 20.57 24.25
N ILE A 400 -4.69 20.02 23.15
CA ILE A 400 -3.73 18.91 23.14
C ILE A 400 -2.40 19.45 22.61
N THR A 401 -1.33 19.32 23.38
CA THR A 401 0.03 19.72 22.97
C THR A 401 0.96 18.52 23.06
N VAL A 402 1.71 18.28 22.00
CA VAL A 402 2.68 17.17 21.92
C VAL A 402 4.05 17.74 21.55
N ASP A 403 5.01 17.67 22.47
CA ASP A 403 6.34 18.23 22.32
C ASP A 403 7.41 17.13 22.40
N GLY A 404 8.28 17.02 21.37
CA GLY A 404 9.41 16.09 21.34
C GLY A 404 9.02 14.63 21.63
N SER A 405 7.84 14.21 21.19
CA SER A 405 7.21 12.95 21.61
C SER A 405 6.78 12.10 20.42
N SER A 406 6.59 10.80 20.66
CA SER A 406 5.94 9.87 19.74
C SER A 406 4.58 9.47 20.30
N VAL A 407 3.51 9.74 19.57
CA VAL A 407 2.14 9.39 19.94
C VAL A 407 1.56 8.46 18.88
N VAL A 408 1.04 7.31 19.32
CA VAL A 408 0.26 6.38 18.50
C VAL A 408 -1.12 6.25 19.13
N ALA A 409 -2.17 6.62 18.42
CA ALA A 409 -3.54 6.58 18.94
C ALA A 409 -4.48 5.86 17.96
N GLY A 410 -5.52 5.18 18.45
CA GLY A 410 -6.62 4.75 17.58
C GLY A 410 -7.38 5.99 17.10
N GLU A 411 -7.88 6.79 18.01
CA GLU A 411 -8.62 8.01 17.69
C GLU A 411 -8.16 9.20 18.54
N ILE A 412 -8.12 10.40 17.93
CA ILE A 412 -8.00 11.68 18.64
C ILE A 412 -9.19 12.53 18.21
N VAL A 413 -10.11 12.78 19.14
CA VAL A 413 -11.41 13.38 18.84
C VAL A 413 -11.82 14.43 19.84
N ASN A 414 -12.75 15.32 19.45
CA ASN A 414 -13.40 16.31 20.31
C ASN A 414 -12.42 17.30 20.98
N PHE A 415 -11.48 17.86 20.24
CA PHE A 415 -10.54 18.88 20.72
C PHE A 415 -10.78 20.23 20.04
N ALA A 416 -10.42 21.30 20.73
CA ALA A 416 -10.39 22.65 20.14
C ALA A 416 -9.06 22.95 19.44
N SER A 417 -7.94 22.49 20.03
CA SER A 417 -6.63 22.65 19.41
C SER A 417 -5.76 21.41 19.62
N LEU A 418 -5.05 21.03 18.56
CA LEU A 418 -3.98 20.03 18.57
C LEU A 418 -2.70 20.70 18.07
N THR A 419 -1.70 20.81 18.95
CA THR A 419 -0.40 21.41 18.63
C THR A 419 0.68 20.34 18.73
N LEU A 420 1.48 20.20 17.68
CA LEU A 420 2.53 19.19 17.56
C LEU A 420 3.87 19.86 17.24
N ASN A 421 4.89 19.68 18.09
CA ASN A 421 6.22 20.25 17.88
C ASN A 421 7.29 19.17 17.97
N ASP A 422 8.18 19.11 16.99
CA ASP A 422 9.33 18.19 16.94
C ASP A 422 8.96 16.73 17.27
N SER A 423 7.78 16.27 16.82
CA SER A 423 7.13 15.06 17.28
C SER A 423 6.82 14.06 16.16
N SER A 424 6.26 12.91 16.50
CA SER A 424 5.61 12.00 15.55
C SER A 424 4.22 11.63 16.04
N LEU A 425 3.24 11.69 15.14
CA LEU A 425 1.86 11.31 15.42
C LEU A 425 1.41 10.25 14.41
N GLU A 426 0.88 9.15 14.91
CA GLU A 426 0.23 8.11 14.12
C GLU A 426 -1.16 7.83 14.71
N ALA A 427 -2.21 7.93 13.90
CA ALA A 427 -3.58 7.72 14.36
C ALA A 427 -4.44 7.08 13.25
N ASP A 428 -5.49 6.34 13.65
CA ASP A 428 -6.49 5.89 12.68
C ASP A 428 -7.38 7.08 12.30
N LYS A 429 -7.87 7.83 13.28
CA LYS A 429 -8.75 8.98 13.07
C LYS A 429 -8.30 10.20 13.89
N ILE A 430 -8.34 11.37 13.26
CA ILE A 430 -8.23 12.67 13.93
C ILE A 430 -9.44 13.51 13.51
N SER A 431 -10.23 13.96 14.48
CA SER A 431 -11.41 14.77 14.23
C SER A 431 -11.54 15.83 15.31
N GLY A 432 -11.71 17.06 14.92
CA GLY A 432 -12.10 18.12 15.82
C GLY A 432 -13.44 17.77 16.49
N TRP A 433 -14.42 18.58 16.33
CA TRP A 433 -15.72 18.31 16.95
C TRP A 433 -16.77 17.88 15.92
N ASP A 434 -17.49 16.79 16.22
CA ASP A 434 -18.41 16.10 15.29
C ASP A 434 -19.89 16.55 15.40
N ASN A 435 -20.21 17.68 16.00
CA ASN A 435 -21.62 18.10 16.15
C ASN A 435 -21.89 19.56 15.71
N PRO A 436 -22.63 19.80 14.61
CA PRO A 436 -22.77 21.10 13.96
C PRO A 436 -23.84 21.99 14.60
N VAL A 437 -23.84 22.20 15.93
CA VAL A 437 -24.69 23.22 16.51
C VAL A 437 -23.89 24.52 16.57
N SER A 438 -24.08 25.38 15.58
CA SER A 438 -23.50 26.72 15.58
C SER A 438 -24.00 27.52 16.80
N VAL A 439 -23.10 27.81 17.71
CA VAL A 439 -23.35 28.77 18.79
C VAL A 439 -22.38 29.94 18.59
N ASP A 440 -22.91 31.13 18.38
CA ASP A 440 -22.11 32.34 18.16
C ASP A 440 -21.06 32.54 19.26
N GLY A 441 -19.80 32.61 18.89
CA GLY A 441 -18.70 32.99 19.77
C GLY A 441 -17.64 31.94 20.09
N PHE A 442 -17.53 30.83 19.36
CA PHE A 442 -16.54 29.78 19.59
C PHE A 442 -15.23 29.97 18.84
N GLU A 443 -14.14 29.52 19.50
CA GLU A 443 -12.82 29.46 18.89
C GLU A 443 -12.77 28.35 17.83
N THR A 444 -12.03 28.60 16.77
CA THR A 444 -11.84 27.71 15.62
C THR A 444 -11.12 26.42 16.00
N TYR A 445 -11.56 25.28 15.47
CA TYR A 445 -10.85 24.01 15.60
C TYR A 445 -9.54 24.05 14.86
N LYS A 446 -8.44 23.93 15.59
CA LYS A 446 -7.11 24.21 15.06
C LYS A 446 -6.16 23.04 15.23
N ILE A 447 -5.46 22.70 14.16
CA ILE A 447 -4.36 21.74 14.16
C ILE A 447 -3.11 22.47 13.68
N ASP A 448 -2.12 22.64 14.56
CA ASP A 448 -0.82 23.22 14.25
C ASP A 448 0.27 22.17 14.45
N ALA A 449 1.12 21.96 13.45
CA ALA A 449 2.25 21.06 13.54
C ALA A 449 3.52 21.69 12.99
N THR A 450 4.63 21.54 13.71
CA THR A 450 5.95 22.03 13.31
C THR A 450 6.98 20.91 13.49
N ASN A 451 7.79 20.66 12.45
CA ASN A 451 8.82 19.60 12.42
C ASN A 451 8.31 18.22 12.85
N THR A 452 7.06 17.90 12.52
CA THR A 452 6.38 16.70 13.01
C THR A 452 6.08 15.72 11.89
N ASN A 453 6.28 14.42 12.15
CA ASN A 453 5.80 13.36 11.27
C ASN A 453 4.34 13.03 11.64
N ILE A 454 3.45 13.09 10.65
CA ILE A 454 2.02 12.81 10.84
C ILE A 454 1.60 11.67 9.93
N LYS A 455 0.91 10.70 10.51
CA LYS A 455 0.31 9.59 9.78
C LYS A 455 -1.11 9.32 10.28
N VAL A 456 -2.08 9.44 9.38
CA VAL A 456 -3.49 9.18 9.68
C VAL A 456 -3.99 8.11 8.69
N TYR A 457 -4.40 6.97 9.22
CA TYR A 457 -4.75 5.80 8.40
C TYR A 457 -6.14 5.87 7.79
N ASP A 458 -7.10 6.48 8.45
CA ASP A 458 -8.48 6.61 7.97
C ASP A 458 -8.83 8.07 7.68
N THR A 459 -9.13 8.89 8.68
CA THR A 459 -9.65 10.25 8.43
C THR A 459 -9.02 11.32 9.31
N LEU A 460 -8.76 12.50 8.72
CA LEU A 460 -8.53 13.75 9.41
C LEU A 460 -9.63 14.71 8.98
N THR A 461 -10.57 15.03 9.88
CA THR A 461 -11.81 15.74 9.55
C THR A 461 -12.24 16.74 10.61
N GLU A 462 -13.23 17.55 10.31
CA GLU A 462 -13.89 18.48 11.22
C GLU A 462 -12.93 19.50 11.88
N TYR A 463 -12.16 20.20 11.05
CA TYR A 463 -11.30 21.31 11.48
C TYR A 463 -11.60 22.59 10.72
N ASP A 464 -11.35 23.74 11.34
CA ASP A 464 -11.42 25.05 10.71
C ASP A 464 -10.05 25.51 10.22
N THR A 465 -8.99 25.14 10.93
CA THR A 465 -7.61 25.44 10.55
C THR A 465 -6.71 24.22 10.70
N LEU A 466 -6.03 23.84 9.62
CA LEU A 466 -4.94 22.87 9.59
C LEU A 466 -3.68 23.55 9.10
N ASN A 467 -2.65 23.64 9.94
CA ASN A 467 -1.39 24.27 9.59
C ASN A 467 -0.22 23.36 9.97
N ILE A 468 0.46 22.83 8.96
CA ILE A 468 1.61 21.92 9.13
C ILE A 468 2.83 22.55 8.45
N ILE A 469 3.83 22.93 9.21
CA ILE A 469 5.07 23.54 8.72
C ILE A 469 6.26 22.65 9.11
N ASN A 470 6.71 21.88 8.17
CA ASN A 470 7.75 20.88 8.34
C ASN A 470 9.01 21.15 7.50
N SER A 471 10.13 20.53 7.89
CA SER A 471 11.35 20.47 7.09
C SER A 471 11.34 19.34 6.06
N ILE A 472 12.33 19.28 5.19
CA ILE A 472 12.48 18.21 4.19
C ILE A 472 12.56 16.79 4.80
N LYS A 473 12.89 16.67 6.08
CA LYS A 473 13.03 15.36 6.75
C LYS A 473 11.71 14.80 7.27
N ASN A 474 10.66 15.62 7.32
CA ASN A 474 9.39 15.23 7.90
C ASN A 474 8.41 14.78 6.82
N ASN A 475 7.51 13.89 7.21
CA ASN A 475 6.51 13.30 6.34
C ASN A 475 5.10 13.50 6.90
N VAL A 476 4.16 13.78 6.00
CA VAL A 476 2.72 13.81 6.28
C VAL A 476 2.06 12.77 5.38
N SER A 477 1.35 11.84 5.98
CA SER A 477 0.65 10.76 5.27
C SER A 477 -0.78 10.65 5.83
N ILE A 478 -1.79 10.99 5.04
CA ILE A 478 -3.19 11.05 5.45
C ILE A 478 -4.02 10.33 4.41
N ASN A 479 -4.86 9.39 4.85
CA ASN A 479 -5.73 8.69 3.91
C ASN A 479 -6.82 9.62 3.37
N LYS A 480 -7.59 10.24 4.27
CA LYS A 480 -8.65 11.19 3.92
C LYS A 480 -8.53 12.46 4.74
N ILE A 481 -8.70 13.61 4.07
CA ILE A 481 -8.68 14.93 4.69
C ILE A 481 -9.93 15.71 4.28
N HIS A 482 -10.64 16.26 5.24
CA HIS A 482 -11.84 17.05 5.01
C HIS A 482 -12.03 18.09 6.14
N GLY A 483 -11.86 19.35 5.84
CA GLY A 483 -12.14 20.46 6.74
C GLY A 483 -13.64 20.81 6.76
N ASN A 484 -14.01 21.64 7.71
CA ASN A 484 -15.33 22.29 7.74
C ASN A 484 -15.50 23.23 6.53
N ASP A 485 -16.72 23.68 6.26
CA ASP A 485 -16.95 24.71 5.25
C ASP A 485 -16.12 25.98 5.60
N ASP A 486 -15.52 26.62 4.60
CA ASP A 486 -14.62 27.77 4.74
C ASP A 486 -13.34 27.53 5.57
N SER A 487 -12.92 26.27 5.72
CA SER A 487 -11.69 25.90 6.43
C SER A 487 -10.43 26.39 5.73
N THR A 488 -9.36 26.53 6.49
CA THR A 488 -8.01 26.84 5.99
C THR A 488 -7.07 25.67 6.21
N THR A 489 -6.55 25.12 5.13
CA THR A 489 -5.53 24.05 5.13
C THR A 489 -4.21 24.57 4.55
N ASN A 490 -3.11 24.44 5.31
CA ASN A 490 -1.76 24.76 4.85
C ASN A 490 -0.80 23.65 5.27
N ILE A 491 -0.35 22.83 4.31
CA ILE A 491 0.58 21.71 4.56
C ILE A 491 1.88 21.96 3.79
N LYS A 492 2.97 22.20 4.51
CA LYS A 492 4.34 22.26 3.94
C LYS A 492 5.19 21.20 4.62
N SER A 493 5.59 20.18 3.87
CA SER A 493 6.37 19.06 4.41
C SER A 493 7.25 18.40 3.34
N GLY A 494 8.38 17.85 3.75
CA GLY A 494 9.31 17.17 2.85
C GLY A 494 8.67 16.08 2.01
N THR A 495 7.72 15.33 2.60
CA THR A 495 6.81 14.44 1.86
C THR A 495 5.39 14.63 2.36
N VAL A 496 4.45 14.82 1.42
CA VAL A 496 3.01 14.83 1.67
C VAL A 496 2.35 13.74 0.83
N GLU A 497 1.61 12.84 1.47
CA GLU A 497 0.85 11.77 0.84
C GLU A 497 -0.62 11.85 1.27
N ILE A 498 -1.53 12.06 0.33
CA ILE A 498 -2.98 12.05 0.53
C ILE A 498 -3.57 11.01 -0.42
N TYR A 499 -4.31 10.03 0.11
CA TYR A 499 -4.71 8.84 -0.65
C TYR A 499 -6.15 8.85 -1.17
N ASP A 500 -7.03 9.67 -0.59
CA ASP A 500 -8.43 9.78 -0.99
C ASP A 500 -8.76 11.17 -1.53
N SER A 501 -9.98 11.35 -2.01
CA SER A 501 -10.47 12.59 -2.61
C SER A 501 -10.47 13.76 -1.62
N ILE A 502 -10.18 14.94 -2.13
CA ILE A 502 -10.18 16.19 -1.40
C ILE A 502 -11.38 17.01 -1.84
N HIS A 503 -12.27 17.31 -0.88
CA HIS A 503 -13.43 18.17 -1.07
C HIS A 503 -13.25 19.44 -0.25
N VAL A 504 -13.18 20.59 -0.92
CA VAL A 504 -13.04 21.90 -0.27
C VAL A 504 -14.28 22.71 -0.58
N THR A 505 -14.99 23.14 0.47
CA THR A 505 -16.19 24.00 0.33
C THR A 505 -15.87 25.36 0.94
N GLY A 506 -15.67 26.38 0.08
CA GLY A 506 -15.14 27.66 0.53
C GLY A 506 -13.72 27.58 1.11
N GLY A 507 -13.16 28.68 1.59
CA GLY A 507 -11.89 28.70 2.29
C GLY A 507 -10.67 28.38 1.43
N GLU A 508 -9.58 27.95 2.08
CA GLU A 508 -8.28 27.74 1.41
C GLU A 508 -7.71 26.33 1.69
N PHE A 509 -7.18 25.73 0.65
CA PHE A 509 -6.45 24.44 0.74
C PHE A 509 -5.12 24.54 0.00
N ARG A 510 -4.01 24.48 0.76
CA ARG A 510 -2.65 24.63 0.20
C ARG A 510 -1.77 23.46 0.61
N VAL A 511 -1.08 22.86 -0.37
CA VAL A 511 -0.10 21.78 -0.14
C VAL A 511 1.17 22.08 -0.92
N ASN A 512 2.30 22.21 -0.19
CA ASN A 512 3.63 22.47 -0.76
C ASN A 512 3.63 23.59 -1.81
N ASP A 513 2.82 24.61 -1.58
CA ASP A 513 2.60 25.76 -2.48
C ASP A 513 3.89 26.56 -2.70
N THR A 514 3.82 27.62 -3.46
CA THR A 514 4.89 28.44 -4.07
C THR A 514 6.11 28.75 -3.20
N ASP A 515 5.95 28.76 -1.88
CA ASP A 515 7.03 29.00 -0.92
C ASP A 515 7.71 27.69 -0.41
N ALA A 516 7.28 26.51 -0.87
CA ALA A 516 7.88 25.25 -0.48
C ALA A 516 9.23 25.03 -1.19
N GLU A 517 10.13 24.28 -0.53
CA GLU A 517 11.40 23.90 -1.15
C GLU A 517 11.16 23.01 -2.37
N SER A 518 11.88 23.25 -3.46
CA SER A 518 11.78 22.48 -4.71
C SER A 518 12.07 20.97 -4.55
N SER A 519 12.59 20.56 -3.39
CA SER A 519 12.87 19.16 -3.04
C SER A 519 11.68 18.46 -2.36
N PHE A 520 10.61 19.18 -2.02
CA PHE A 520 9.44 18.60 -1.37
C PHE A 520 8.65 17.69 -2.33
N VAL A 521 8.16 16.58 -1.80
CA VAL A 521 7.43 15.54 -2.55
C VAL A 521 5.96 15.59 -2.19
N THR A 522 5.10 15.72 -3.18
CA THR A 522 3.63 15.66 -3.02
C THR A 522 3.08 14.47 -3.79
N ARG A 523 2.32 13.61 -3.14
CA ARG A 523 1.63 12.46 -3.73
C ARG A 523 0.17 12.49 -3.37
N MET A 524 -0.70 12.57 -4.37
CA MET A 524 -2.14 12.61 -4.16
C MET A 524 -2.84 11.53 -4.98
N GLY A 525 -3.74 10.80 -4.31
CA GLY A 525 -4.74 9.95 -4.92
C GLY A 525 -6.14 10.54 -4.77
N GLY A 526 -7.11 10.04 -5.56
CA GLY A 526 -8.47 10.54 -5.55
C GLY A 526 -8.62 11.90 -6.22
N ASP A 527 -9.79 12.50 -6.08
CA ASP A 527 -10.19 13.68 -6.84
C ASP A 527 -10.04 14.97 -6.03
N ILE A 528 -9.87 16.09 -6.70
CA ILE A 528 -9.86 17.42 -6.08
C ILE A 528 -11.11 18.16 -6.52
N ILE A 529 -12.05 18.40 -5.59
CA ILE A 529 -13.31 19.09 -5.83
C ILE A 529 -13.32 20.39 -5.02
N ALA A 530 -13.39 21.52 -5.70
CA ALA A 530 -13.52 22.83 -5.10
C ALA A 530 -14.94 23.37 -5.33
N LYS A 531 -15.61 23.75 -4.26
CA LYS A 531 -17.01 24.15 -4.26
C LYS A 531 -17.21 25.51 -3.57
N ASP A 532 -18.11 26.34 -4.12
CA ASP A 532 -18.50 27.57 -3.46
C ASP A 532 -19.28 27.29 -2.17
N SER A 533 -18.99 28.04 -1.10
CA SER A 533 -19.79 28.13 0.12
C SER A 533 -20.75 29.31 0.09
N SER A 534 -21.50 29.51 1.15
CA SER A 534 -22.33 30.70 1.34
C SER A 534 -21.52 31.98 1.59
N LEU A 535 -20.23 31.86 1.93
CA LEU A 535 -19.33 32.98 2.27
C LEU A 535 -18.33 33.31 1.14
N GLY A 536 -18.06 32.38 0.23
CA GLY A 536 -17.14 32.62 -0.88
C GLY A 536 -16.76 31.32 -1.60
N GLY A 537 -15.83 31.43 -2.55
CA GLY A 537 -15.28 30.29 -3.29
C GLY A 537 -14.17 29.56 -2.54
N ALA A 538 -13.94 28.30 -2.88
CA ALA A 538 -12.79 27.52 -2.43
C ALA A 538 -11.54 27.88 -3.25
N ALA A 539 -10.39 28.10 -2.60
CA ALA A 539 -9.11 28.31 -3.22
C ALA A 539 -8.16 27.14 -2.93
N VAL A 540 -7.95 26.29 -3.94
CA VAL A 540 -7.08 25.11 -3.81
C VAL A 540 -5.77 25.36 -4.55
N SER A 541 -4.62 25.21 -3.88
CA SER A 541 -3.29 25.35 -4.46
C SER A 541 -2.39 24.21 -4.06
N VAL A 542 -1.89 23.44 -5.05
CA VAL A 542 -1.04 22.27 -4.81
C VAL A 542 0.15 22.27 -5.75
N SER A 543 1.35 22.10 -5.18
CA SER A 543 2.59 21.96 -5.96
C SER A 543 3.18 20.55 -5.87
N PHE A 544 3.59 20.04 -7.03
CA PHE A 544 4.24 18.76 -7.25
C PHE A 544 5.62 19.04 -7.83
N ASN A 545 6.67 19.02 -6.99
CA ASN A 545 7.96 19.64 -7.33
C ASN A 545 9.06 18.67 -7.75
N THR A 546 8.84 17.36 -7.72
CA THR A 546 9.88 16.35 -8.00
C THR A 546 9.35 15.22 -8.86
N ALA A 547 10.23 14.46 -9.50
CA ALA A 547 9.89 13.25 -10.24
C ALA A 547 9.22 12.12 -9.39
N SER A 548 9.27 12.24 -8.06
CA SER A 548 8.56 11.34 -7.13
C SER A 548 7.18 11.86 -6.75
N SER A 549 6.82 13.07 -7.18
CA SER A 549 5.52 13.68 -6.93
C SER A 549 4.53 13.30 -8.02
N PHE A 550 3.30 13.01 -7.62
CA PHE A 550 2.24 12.69 -8.57
C PHE A 550 0.85 13.02 -8.03
N PHE A 551 -0.07 13.23 -8.97
CA PHE A 551 -1.50 13.30 -8.75
C PHE A 551 -2.22 12.22 -9.57
N ASN A 552 -3.00 11.36 -8.92
CA ASN A 552 -3.82 10.33 -9.56
C ASN A 552 -5.29 10.63 -9.29
N GLY A 553 -5.94 11.36 -10.16
CA GLY A 553 -7.32 11.80 -9.97
C GLY A 553 -7.76 12.78 -11.03
N HIS A 554 -8.96 13.33 -10.87
CA HIS A 554 -9.48 14.43 -11.67
C HIS A 554 -9.74 15.67 -10.82
N THR A 555 -10.01 16.81 -11.47
CA THR A 555 -10.34 18.06 -10.80
C THR A 555 -11.70 18.56 -11.23
N GLU A 556 -12.49 19.07 -10.28
CA GLU A 556 -13.82 19.61 -10.54
C GLU A 556 -14.03 20.96 -9.82
N LEU A 557 -14.48 21.94 -10.57
CA LEU A 557 -14.91 23.25 -10.06
C LEU A 557 -16.43 23.29 -9.97
N GLN A 558 -16.96 23.39 -8.74
CA GLN A 558 -18.39 23.49 -8.46
C GLN A 558 -18.76 24.89 -7.96
N GLY A 559 -18.93 25.83 -8.88
CA GLY A 559 -19.23 27.23 -8.62
C GLY A 559 -18.43 28.16 -9.50
N THR A 560 -18.63 29.47 -9.36
CA THR A 560 -17.97 30.50 -10.17
C THR A 560 -16.83 31.22 -9.45
N ASP A 561 -16.82 31.13 -8.12
CA ASP A 561 -15.88 31.87 -7.26
C ASP A 561 -14.74 30.98 -6.77
N SER A 562 -14.84 29.66 -7.00
CA SER A 562 -13.81 28.67 -6.62
C SER A 562 -12.67 28.60 -7.64
N SER A 563 -11.46 28.30 -7.15
CA SER A 563 -10.27 28.07 -7.98
C SER A 563 -9.52 26.80 -7.58
N ILE A 564 -8.92 26.14 -8.59
CA ILE A 564 -7.94 25.06 -8.42
C ILE A 564 -6.69 25.45 -9.20
N ASP A 565 -5.57 25.62 -8.50
CA ASP A 565 -4.28 25.97 -9.03
C ASP A 565 -3.28 24.84 -8.78
N LEU A 566 -2.84 24.17 -9.85
CA LEU A 566 -1.89 23.06 -9.76
C LEU A 566 -0.58 23.42 -10.44
N ALA A 567 0.54 23.11 -9.78
CA ALA A 567 1.88 23.29 -10.32
C ALA A 567 2.65 21.96 -10.35
N PHE A 568 3.11 21.55 -11.53
CA PHE A 568 3.94 20.36 -11.74
C PHE A 568 5.29 20.79 -12.29
N THR A 569 6.36 20.48 -11.54
CA THR A 569 7.73 20.80 -11.91
C THR A 569 8.65 19.61 -11.62
N GLY A 570 9.91 19.68 -12.04
CA GLY A 570 10.93 18.67 -11.66
C GLY A 570 10.62 17.23 -12.06
N GLY A 571 9.82 17.03 -13.13
CA GLY A 571 9.44 15.69 -13.61
C GLY A 571 8.24 15.06 -12.88
N ALA A 572 7.45 15.86 -12.19
CA ALA A 572 6.20 15.43 -11.55
C ALA A 572 5.13 15.00 -12.57
N ALA A 573 4.20 14.13 -12.14
CA ALA A 573 3.20 13.56 -13.04
C ALA A 573 1.76 13.73 -12.54
N TRP A 574 0.87 14.14 -13.42
CA TRP A 574 -0.58 14.05 -13.24
C TRP A 574 -1.15 12.92 -14.10
N ASN A 575 -1.68 11.90 -13.45
CA ASN A 575 -2.38 10.78 -14.07
C ASN A 575 -3.89 11.03 -13.98
N MET A 576 -4.44 11.65 -15.00
CA MET A 576 -5.83 12.09 -15.04
C MET A 576 -6.78 10.91 -15.19
N THR A 577 -7.79 10.81 -14.32
CA THR A 577 -8.71 9.66 -14.27
C THR A 577 -10.05 9.91 -14.95
N ASP A 578 -10.49 11.17 -15.05
CA ASP A 578 -11.73 11.61 -15.70
C ASP A 578 -11.55 13.03 -16.25
N ASP A 579 -12.59 13.60 -16.88
CA ASP A 579 -12.62 14.99 -17.31
C ASP A 579 -12.25 15.91 -16.15
N SER A 580 -11.46 16.95 -16.44
CA SER A 580 -10.91 17.82 -15.41
C SER A 580 -11.05 19.27 -15.76
N THR A 581 -11.37 20.09 -14.77
CA THR A 581 -11.45 21.55 -14.88
C THR A 581 -10.69 22.22 -13.76
N LEU A 582 -9.83 23.19 -14.10
CA LEU A 582 -9.05 23.96 -13.13
C LEU A 582 -8.78 25.39 -13.63
N SER A 583 -8.49 26.28 -12.68
CA SER A 583 -8.25 27.70 -12.96
C SER A 583 -6.83 27.92 -13.50
N SER A 584 -5.82 27.26 -12.92
CA SER A 584 -4.44 27.46 -13.32
C SER A 584 -3.66 26.15 -13.30
N LEU A 585 -2.89 25.93 -14.36
CA LEU A 585 -1.94 24.82 -14.48
C LEU A 585 -0.55 25.38 -14.81
N THR A 586 0.40 25.17 -13.91
CA THR A 586 1.81 25.38 -14.23
C THR A 586 2.45 24.03 -14.55
N LEU A 587 3.00 23.91 -15.75
CA LEU A 587 3.62 22.66 -16.23
C LEU A 587 5.01 22.96 -16.77
N ASP A 588 6.05 22.69 -15.98
CA ASP A 588 7.42 23.13 -16.28
C ASP A 588 8.43 21.96 -16.32
N GLY A 589 9.40 22.10 -17.19
CA GLY A 589 10.47 21.12 -17.38
C GLY A 589 9.96 19.80 -17.97
N ASP A 590 10.31 18.67 -17.33
CA ASP A 590 9.88 17.32 -17.76
C ASP A 590 8.61 16.83 -17.06
N ALA A 591 7.81 17.75 -16.49
CA ALA A 591 6.55 17.41 -15.86
C ALA A 591 5.51 16.92 -16.89
N THR A 592 4.61 16.02 -16.46
CA THR A 592 3.71 15.33 -17.38
C THR A 592 2.25 15.38 -16.92
N VAL A 593 1.32 15.48 -17.87
CA VAL A 593 -0.12 15.25 -17.67
C VAL A 593 -0.55 14.12 -18.61
N ASP A 594 -1.00 13.02 -18.05
CA ASP A 594 -1.46 11.84 -18.80
C ASP A 594 -2.99 11.73 -18.76
N LEU A 595 -3.65 12.05 -19.88
CA LEU A 595 -5.09 11.92 -20.05
C LEU A 595 -5.52 10.46 -20.31
N THR A 596 -4.58 9.54 -20.56
CA THR A 596 -4.87 8.16 -20.98
C THR A 596 -4.89 7.15 -19.84
N THR A 597 -4.57 7.56 -18.63
CA THR A 597 -4.43 6.70 -17.45
C THR A 597 -5.67 5.81 -17.23
N GLY A 598 -5.41 4.52 -16.94
CA GLY A 598 -6.48 3.54 -16.65
C GLY A 598 -7.24 3.01 -17.88
N ARG A 599 -6.91 3.46 -19.09
CA ARG A 599 -7.51 2.93 -20.32
C ARG A 599 -6.77 1.66 -20.76
N GLN A 600 -7.42 0.51 -20.66
CA GLN A 600 -6.95 -0.72 -21.27
C GLN A 600 -7.71 -0.99 -22.58
N GLY A 601 -7.09 -0.67 -23.71
CA GLY A 601 -7.25 -1.36 -25.01
C GLY A 601 -8.61 -1.35 -25.70
N LYS A 602 -9.56 -0.44 -25.39
CA LYS A 602 -10.81 -0.25 -26.16
C LYS A 602 -11.28 1.19 -26.02
N ALA A 603 -12.10 1.64 -26.98
CA ALA A 603 -12.80 2.93 -27.03
C ALA A 603 -13.46 3.33 -25.67
N ALA A 604 -12.63 3.57 -24.67
CA ALA A 604 -13.02 4.26 -23.46
C ALA A 604 -13.24 5.73 -23.83
N ALA A 605 -14.17 6.41 -23.18
CA ALA A 605 -14.47 7.80 -23.44
C ALA A 605 -13.19 8.63 -23.43
N PHE A 606 -12.99 9.44 -24.47
CA PHE A 606 -11.94 10.42 -24.51
C PHE A 606 -12.17 11.46 -23.43
N ARG A 607 -11.09 11.99 -22.87
CA ARG A 607 -11.15 12.95 -21.78
C ARG A 607 -10.86 14.36 -22.25
N THR A 608 -11.43 15.30 -21.51
CA THR A 608 -11.20 16.74 -21.73
C THR A 608 -10.56 17.34 -20.48
N LEU A 609 -9.43 18.00 -20.68
CA LEU A 609 -8.80 18.86 -19.69
C LEU A 609 -9.13 20.31 -20.03
N THR A 610 -9.84 21.01 -19.14
CA THR A 610 -10.16 22.43 -19.29
C THR A 610 -9.35 23.26 -18.31
N VAL A 611 -8.57 24.21 -18.80
CA VAL A 611 -7.66 25.07 -18.02
C VAL A 611 -7.92 26.52 -18.37
N ASP A 612 -8.15 27.38 -17.38
CA ASP A 612 -8.28 28.81 -17.68
C ASP A 612 -6.90 29.46 -17.98
N SER A 613 -5.86 29.14 -17.20
CA SER A 613 -4.49 29.64 -17.44
C SER A 613 -3.46 28.51 -17.42
N LEU A 614 -2.73 28.31 -18.51
CA LEU A 614 -1.59 27.40 -18.64
C LEU A 614 -0.27 28.20 -18.69
N ALA A 615 0.65 27.85 -17.79
CA ALA A 615 1.98 28.45 -17.68
C ALA A 615 3.09 27.38 -17.61
N GLY A 616 4.35 27.84 -17.67
CA GLY A 616 5.54 26.96 -17.63
C GLY A 616 6.09 26.68 -19.03
N ASP A 617 7.16 25.90 -19.12
CA ASP A 617 7.86 25.60 -20.37
C ASP A 617 8.37 24.16 -20.39
N GLY A 618 8.22 23.45 -21.50
CA GLY A 618 8.72 22.07 -21.66
C GLY A 618 7.79 20.96 -21.20
N GLY A 619 6.64 21.25 -20.60
CA GLY A 619 5.69 20.27 -20.11
C GLY A 619 5.16 19.31 -21.19
N LEU A 620 4.82 18.08 -20.78
CA LEU A 620 4.36 17.02 -21.67
C LEU A 620 2.92 16.60 -21.38
N PHE A 621 2.04 16.66 -22.37
CA PHE A 621 0.71 16.07 -22.34
C PHE A 621 0.70 14.74 -23.08
N THR A 622 0.31 13.65 -22.41
CA THR A 622 0.05 12.38 -23.06
C THR A 622 -1.44 12.26 -23.37
N VAL A 623 -1.78 12.10 -24.65
CA VAL A 623 -3.14 12.06 -25.16
C VAL A 623 -3.39 10.83 -26.00
N GLY A 624 -4.58 10.25 -25.91
CA GLY A 624 -5.01 9.15 -26.76
C GLY A 624 -5.73 9.66 -28.02
N ALA A 625 -5.58 8.92 -29.10
CA ALA A 625 -6.26 9.20 -30.35
C ALA A 625 -6.85 7.92 -30.97
N SER A 626 -8.11 7.97 -31.39
CA SER A 626 -8.75 6.98 -32.25
C SER A 626 -8.84 7.56 -33.66
N LEU A 627 -7.90 7.20 -34.49
CA LEU A 627 -7.83 7.72 -35.85
C LEU A 627 -8.83 7.04 -36.82
N ALA A 628 -9.53 6.00 -36.36
CA ALA A 628 -10.61 5.35 -37.09
C ALA A 628 -11.87 6.23 -37.22
N ASP A 629 -12.19 6.97 -36.18
CA ASP A 629 -13.34 7.88 -36.07
C ASP A 629 -12.97 9.35 -35.88
N GLY A 630 -11.69 9.64 -35.65
CA GLY A 630 -11.15 10.98 -35.52
C GLY A 630 -11.19 11.57 -34.10
N HIS A 631 -11.71 10.83 -33.13
CA HIS A 631 -11.82 11.28 -31.75
C HIS A 631 -10.48 11.24 -31.02
N VAL A 632 -10.24 12.24 -30.19
CA VAL A 632 -8.99 12.41 -29.43
C VAL A 632 -9.27 12.97 -28.05
N ASP A 633 -8.36 12.75 -27.10
CA ASP A 633 -8.36 13.52 -25.85
C ASP A 633 -8.12 15.00 -26.15
N GLN A 634 -8.76 15.86 -25.38
CA GLN A 634 -8.77 17.30 -25.66
C GLN A 634 -8.19 18.10 -24.49
N VAL A 635 -7.39 19.10 -24.82
CA VAL A 635 -6.90 20.12 -23.88
C VAL A 635 -7.44 21.46 -24.34
N VAL A 636 -8.35 22.04 -23.54
CA VAL A 636 -9.00 23.33 -23.81
C VAL A 636 -8.43 24.37 -22.87
N ILE A 637 -7.85 25.44 -23.42
CA ILE A 637 -7.12 26.43 -22.62
C ILE A 637 -7.66 27.80 -23.00
N ASN A 638 -7.97 28.65 -22.01
CA ASN A 638 -8.35 30.04 -22.31
C ASN A 638 -7.09 30.87 -22.58
N ASP A 639 -6.11 30.90 -21.68
CA ASP A 639 -4.84 31.62 -21.88
C ASP A 639 -3.64 30.67 -21.75
N ALA A 640 -2.80 30.58 -22.78
CA ALA A 640 -1.64 29.70 -22.79
C ALA A 640 -0.33 30.44 -22.97
N ALA A 641 0.66 30.11 -22.13
CA ALA A 641 2.05 30.60 -22.27
C ALA A 641 3.03 29.42 -22.32
N GLY A 642 4.21 29.61 -22.89
CA GLY A 642 5.29 28.64 -22.99
C GLY A 642 5.22 27.69 -24.17
N ALA A 643 6.20 26.80 -24.26
CA ALA A 643 6.28 25.77 -25.30
C ALA A 643 6.10 24.38 -24.69
N HIS A 644 5.02 23.70 -25.04
CA HIS A 644 4.66 22.39 -24.47
C HIS A 644 4.73 21.29 -25.53
N ARG A 645 4.79 20.06 -25.08
CA ARG A 645 4.90 18.88 -25.92
C ARG A 645 3.66 17.99 -25.81
N LEU A 646 3.32 17.33 -26.90
CA LEU A 646 2.22 16.35 -26.97
C LEU A 646 2.79 14.99 -27.30
N PHE A 647 2.54 13.99 -26.50
CA PHE A 647 2.83 12.60 -26.79
C PHE A 647 1.52 11.89 -27.09
N VAL A 648 1.34 11.44 -28.35
CA VAL A 648 0.08 10.86 -28.79
C VAL A 648 0.17 9.35 -28.83
N LEU A 649 -0.73 8.67 -28.14
CA LEU A 649 -0.98 7.25 -28.22
C LEU A 649 -2.10 6.97 -29.22
N SER A 650 -1.88 6.11 -30.21
CA SER A 650 -2.86 5.78 -31.23
C SER A 650 -3.29 4.32 -31.20
N SER A 651 -4.45 4.02 -31.79
CA SER A 651 -5.02 2.66 -31.81
C SER A 651 -4.48 1.75 -32.92
N GLY A 652 -3.69 2.26 -33.88
CA GLY A 652 -3.20 1.52 -35.03
C GLY A 652 -4.23 1.20 -36.11
N THR A 653 -5.49 1.61 -35.96
CA THR A 653 -6.54 1.46 -36.99
C THR A 653 -6.49 2.64 -37.97
N GLU A 654 -6.86 2.40 -39.22
CA GLU A 654 -6.94 3.46 -40.21
C GLU A 654 -8.07 4.44 -39.89
N PRO A 655 -7.82 5.75 -40.00
CA PRO A 655 -8.87 6.75 -39.80
C PRO A 655 -9.86 6.75 -40.98
N GLY A 656 -11.13 6.90 -40.65
CA GLY A 656 -12.14 7.21 -41.64
C GLY A 656 -12.07 8.64 -42.19
N VAL A 657 -11.28 9.50 -41.54
CA VAL A 657 -11.13 10.95 -41.84
C VAL A 657 -9.67 11.30 -42.13
N ALA A 658 -9.45 12.36 -42.91
CA ALA A 658 -8.10 12.81 -43.24
C ALA A 658 -7.41 13.60 -42.11
N ALA A 659 -8.17 14.07 -41.15
CA ALA A 659 -7.71 14.80 -39.95
C ALA A 659 -8.58 14.46 -38.74
N THR A 660 -8.00 14.55 -37.56
CA THR A 660 -8.71 14.33 -36.27
C THR A 660 -9.49 15.57 -35.82
N ASP A 661 -10.28 15.41 -34.76
CA ASP A 661 -10.70 16.52 -33.90
C ASP A 661 -9.46 17.26 -33.35
N PHE A 662 -9.64 18.44 -32.75
CA PHE A 662 -8.53 19.14 -32.14
C PHE A 662 -8.05 18.43 -30.87
N ILE A 663 -6.74 18.32 -30.71
CA ILE A 663 -6.10 17.83 -29.46
C ILE A 663 -5.95 19.01 -28.49
N VAL A 664 -5.49 20.14 -28.96
CA VAL A 664 -5.34 21.35 -28.15
C VAL A 664 -6.09 22.49 -28.80
N ARG A 665 -6.85 23.23 -28.01
CA ARG A 665 -7.47 24.50 -28.37
C ARG A 665 -7.09 25.53 -27.33
N LYS A 666 -6.46 26.65 -27.79
CA LYS A 666 -6.28 27.84 -26.95
C LYS A 666 -7.08 29.03 -27.50
N GLN A 667 -7.57 29.83 -26.57
CA GLN A 667 -8.30 31.05 -26.98
C GLN A 667 -7.36 32.24 -27.16
N GLN A 668 -6.34 32.40 -26.29
CA GLN A 668 -5.37 33.49 -26.33
C GLN A 668 -3.99 33.07 -25.83
N GLY A 669 -3.03 34.01 -25.80
CA GLY A 669 -1.69 33.83 -25.28
C GLY A 669 -0.67 33.33 -26.29
N THR A 670 0.58 33.18 -25.88
CA THR A 670 1.74 32.87 -26.73
C THR A 670 2.08 31.39 -26.78
N GLY A 671 1.36 30.53 -26.04
CA GLY A 671 1.63 29.12 -25.92
C GLY A 671 1.70 28.38 -27.25
N THR A 672 2.66 27.47 -27.39
CA THR A 672 2.89 26.62 -28.57
C THR A 672 2.96 25.15 -28.19
N PHE A 673 2.61 24.27 -29.15
CA PHE A 673 2.60 22.85 -28.95
C PHE A 673 3.34 22.15 -30.09
N SER A 674 4.12 21.10 -29.76
CA SER A 674 4.84 20.25 -30.70
C SER A 674 4.70 18.77 -30.31
N LEU A 675 4.87 17.85 -31.29
CA LEU A 675 4.86 16.40 -30.98
C LEU A 675 6.17 15.98 -30.30
N ALA A 676 6.04 15.16 -29.28
CA ALA A 676 7.14 14.47 -28.60
C ALA A 676 7.36 13.02 -29.13
N ASN A 677 6.45 12.51 -29.98
CA ASN A 677 6.62 11.22 -30.62
C ASN A 677 7.87 11.22 -31.50
N GLU A 678 8.46 10.07 -31.71
CA GLU A 678 9.69 9.90 -32.46
C GLU A 678 9.58 10.52 -33.88
N GLY A 679 10.56 11.32 -34.26
CA GLY A 679 10.54 12.05 -35.52
C GLY A 679 9.46 13.13 -35.67
N GLY A 680 8.76 13.50 -34.57
CA GLY A 680 7.66 14.46 -34.59
C GLY A 680 6.43 13.98 -35.37
N LYS A 681 6.19 12.68 -35.40
CA LYS A 681 5.10 12.02 -36.12
C LYS A 681 4.35 11.03 -35.23
N VAL A 682 3.09 10.77 -35.57
CA VAL A 682 2.24 9.75 -34.94
C VAL A 682 1.92 8.69 -35.98
N ASP A 683 2.12 7.43 -35.66
CA ASP A 683 1.71 6.33 -36.51
C ASP A 683 0.29 5.89 -36.18
N ALA A 684 -0.51 5.73 -37.23
CA ALA A 684 -1.87 5.29 -37.11
C ALA A 684 -2.23 4.38 -38.28
N GLY A 685 -2.49 3.14 -37.97
CA GLY A 685 -2.72 2.15 -39.01
C GLY A 685 -1.55 2.09 -39.99
N LEU A 686 -1.87 2.29 -41.25
CA LEU A 686 -0.91 2.17 -42.38
C LEU A 686 -0.01 3.41 -42.58
N TYR A 687 -0.42 4.60 -42.07
CA TYR A 687 0.22 5.87 -42.41
C TYR A 687 0.71 6.64 -41.19
N LEU A 688 1.61 7.59 -41.44
CA LEU A 688 2.07 8.57 -40.46
C LEU A 688 1.23 9.83 -40.50
N TYR A 689 1.10 10.46 -39.31
CA TYR A 689 0.42 11.74 -39.10
C TYR A 689 1.36 12.73 -38.46
N GLU A 690 1.16 14.01 -38.76
CA GLU A 690 1.89 15.15 -38.19
C GLU A 690 0.94 16.14 -37.54
N LEU A 691 1.47 16.94 -36.62
CA LEU A 691 0.68 17.97 -35.93
C LEU A 691 0.52 19.16 -36.86
N ALA A 692 -0.71 19.44 -37.23
CA ALA A 692 -1.11 20.65 -37.96
C ALA A 692 -1.80 21.63 -37.01
N SER A 693 -1.84 22.89 -37.38
CA SER A 693 -2.58 23.90 -36.62
C SER A 693 -3.38 24.81 -37.54
N ARG A 694 -4.50 25.33 -36.99
CA ARG A 694 -5.34 26.32 -37.68
C ARG A 694 -5.75 27.43 -36.71
N ASP A 695 -5.88 28.63 -37.24
CA ASP A 695 -6.36 29.81 -36.49
C ASP A 695 -7.87 29.70 -36.30
N LEU A 696 -8.39 30.12 -35.16
CA LEU A 696 -9.83 30.08 -34.85
C LEU A 696 -10.66 31.12 -35.59
N GLY A 697 -10.02 32.07 -36.27
CA GLY A 697 -10.66 32.99 -37.24
C GLY A 697 -11.69 33.96 -36.66
N SER A 698 -11.73 34.18 -35.35
CA SER A 698 -12.69 35.12 -34.77
C SER A 698 -12.12 36.55 -34.72
N THR A 699 -12.91 37.51 -35.15
CA THR A 699 -12.58 38.97 -35.21
C THR A 699 -12.29 39.61 -33.83
N GLY A 700 -12.37 38.86 -32.74
CA GLY A 700 -12.07 39.31 -31.37
C GLY A 700 -10.91 38.58 -30.70
N ASN A 701 -10.30 37.59 -31.34
CA ASN A 701 -9.26 36.76 -30.72
C ASN A 701 -8.22 36.32 -31.77
N PRO A 702 -7.25 37.19 -32.11
CA PRO A 702 -6.26 36.93 -33.16
C PRO A 702 -5.27 35.81 -32.78
N ASP A 703 -5.14 35.47 -31.50
CA ASP A 703 -4.18 34.49 -30.99
C ASP A 703 -4.78 33.08 -30.74
N GLY A 704 -6.09 32.94 -31.01
CA GLY A 704 -6.81 31.68 -30.88
C GLY A 704 -6.36 30.63 -31.91
N ARG A 705 -6.00 29.44 -31.46
CA ARG A 705 -5.46 28.38 -32.33
C ARG A 705 -5.86 27.00 -31.88
N GLU A 706 -6.03 26.12 -32.87
CA GLU A 706 -6.24 24.65 -32.62
C GLU A 706 -5.10 23.86 -33.23
N TRP A 707 -4.70 22.77 -32.54
CA TRP A 707 -3.79 21.76 -33.04
C TRP A 707 -4.52 20.42 -33.18
N TYR A 708 -4.28 19.71 -34.29
CA TYR A 708 -4.91 18.46 -34.65
C TYR A 708 -3.94 17.60 -35.46
N LEU A 709 -4.19 16.29 -35.56
CA LEU A 709 -3.38 15.41 -36.41
C LEU A 709 -3.91 15.44 -37.84
N GLN A 710 -3.00 15.52 -38.79
CA GLN A 710 -3.27 15.45 -40.21
C GLN A 710 -2.33 14.38 -40.83
N ARG A 711 -2.84 13.61 -41.78
CA ARG A 711 -2.03 12.62 -42.52
C ARG A 711 -0.85 13.32 -43.20
N SER A 712 0.37 12.79 -43.03
CA SER A 712 1.59 13.32 -43.61
C SER A 712 1.50 13.44 -45.14
N ALA A 713 2.02 14.52 -45.69
CA ALA A 713 2.03 14.73 -47.13
C ALA A 713 2.83 13.60 -47.85
N GLY A 714 2.27 13.03 -48.92
CA GLY A 714 2.91 11.98 -49.68
C GLY A 714 2.54 10.54 -49.24
N GLY A 715 1.76 10.38 -48.16
CA GLY A 715 1.27 9.07 -47.71
C GLY A 715 2.39 8.15 -47.18
N GLU A 716 3.28 8.73 -46.39
CA GLU A 716 4.37 8.02 -45.69
C GLU A 716 3.82 6.91 -44.81
N LYS A 717 4.46 5.73 -44.91
CA LYS A 717 4.01 4.53 -44.16
C LYS A 717 4.47 4.55 -42.72
N SER A 718 3.63 4.00 -41.84
CA SER A 718 3.98 3.79 -40.44
C SER A 718 4.90 2.57 -40.28
N PRO A 719 5.62 2.43 -39.13
CA PRO A 719 6.41 1.24 -38.84
C PRO A 719 5.58 -0.06 -38.90
N THR A 720 4.35 -0.02 -38.41
CA THR A 720 3.41 -1.15 -38.52
C THR A 720 3.01 -1.39 -39.97
N GLY A 721 2.71 -0.31 -40.70
CA GLY A 721 2.38 -0.38 -42.12
C GLY A 721 3.50 -0.96 -42.96
N GLU A 722 4.74 -0.51 -42.82
CA GLU A 722 5.91 -1.08 -43.53
C GLU A 722 6.08 -2.58 -43.20
N THR A 723 6.01 -2.94 -41.91
CA THR A 723 6.18 -4.33 -41.47
C THR A 723 5.08 -5.25 -42.03
N VAL A 724 3.83 -4.82 -41.96
CA VAL A 724 2.70 -5.60 -42.49
C VAL A 724 2.82 -5.70 -44.00
N LEU A 725 3.08 -4.62 -44.73
CA LEU A 725 3.22 -4.64 -46.16
C LEU A 725 4.41 -5.50 -46.64
N GLY A 726 5.54 -5.45 -45.95
CA GLY A 726 6.68 -6.28 -46.27
C GLY A 726 6.45 -7.80 -46.07
N LEU A 727 5.81 -8.14 -44.91
CA LEU A 727 5.80 -9.53 -44.41
C LEU A 727 4.45 -10.26 -44.56
N SER A 728 3.37 -9.57 -44.94
CA SER A 728 2.03 -10.21 -45.02
C SER A 728 1.71 -10.79 -46.39
N GLY A 729 2.52 -10.51 -47.45
CA GLY A 729 2.32 -11.06 -48.79
C GLY A 729 2.87 -12.47 -48.98
N MET A 730 2.65 -12.99 -50.20
CA MET A 730 3.12 -14.32 -50.58
C MET A 730 4.64 -14.42 -50.71
N ALA A 731 5.38 -13.31 -50.84
CA ALA A 731 6.79 -13.28 -51.19
C ALA A 731 7.67 -14.14 -50.28
N SER A 732 7.46 -14.09 -48.97
CA SER A 732 8.21 -14.90 -48.00
C SER A 732 7.96 -16.40 -48.15
N ALA A 733 6.68 -16.82 -48.13
CA ALA A 733 6.30 -18.23 -48.23
C ALA A 733 6.70 -18.81 -49.60
N TYR A 734 6.54 -18.03 -50.68
CA TYR A 734 6.96 -18.42 -52.04
C TYR A 734 8.48 -18.60 -52.13
N ALA A 735 9.28 -17.68 -51.55
CA ALA A 735 10.74 -17.83 -51.52
C ALA A 735 11.19 -19.07 -50.72
N MET A 736 10.51 -19.37 -49.60
CA MET A 736 10.73 -20.63 -48.89
C MET A 736 10.38 -21.85 -49.75
N TYR A 737 9.24 -21.82 -50.45
CA TYR A 737 8.84 -22.90 -51.36
C TYR A 737 9.89 -23.14 -52.45
N MET A 738 10.36 -22.09 -53.15
CA MET A 738 11.38 -22.17 -54.18
C MET A 738 12.71 -22.74 -53.65
N GLY A 739 13.17 -22.30 -52.48
CA GLY A 739 14.39 -22.82 -51.83
C GLY A 739 14.26 -24.28 -51.35
N GLN A 740 13.04 -24.72 -51.03
CA GLN A 740 12.74 -26.11 -50.66
C GLN A 740 12.61 -27.01 -51.89
N LEU A 741 12.12 -26.47 -52.99
CA LEU A 741 11.80 -27.26 -54.22
C LEU A 741 13.03 -27.98 -54.79
N SER A 742 14.15 -27.33 -54.89
CA SER A 742 15.40 -27.84 -55.44
C SER A 742 15.28 -28.57 -56.81
N ASP A 743 16.28 -28.53 -57.61
CA ASP A 743 16.36 -29.38 -58.80
C ASP A 743 16.64 -30.85 -58.42
N LEU A 744 16.55 -31.76 -59.42
CA LEU A 744 16.78 -33.18 -59.17
C LEU A 744 18.16 -33.42 -58.53
N ARG A 745 19.19 -32.75 -59.05
CA ARG A 745 20.58 -32.90 -58.61
C ARG A 745 20.80 -32.42 -57.18
N GLU A 746 20.24 -31.29 -56.81
CA GLU A 746 20.29 -30.75 -55.41
C GLU A 746 19.60 -31.68 -54.43
N ARG A 747 18.55 -32.37 -54.85
CA ARG A 747 17.76 -33.23 -53.94
C ARG A 747 18.40 -34.59 -53.74
N LEU A 748 18.85 -35.23 -54.80
CA LEU A 748 19.26 -36.62 -54.80
C LEU A 748 20.75 -36.85 -55.18
N GLY A 749 21.46 -35.79 -55.58
CA GLY A 749 22.76 -35.90 -56.17
C GLY A 749 22.70 -36.62 -57.56
N GLU A 750 23.80 -37.08 -58.06
CA GLU A 750 23.86 -37.75 -59.33
C GLU A 750 23.41 -39.23 -59.21
N ILE A 751 22.11 -39.48 -59.32
CA ILE A 751 21.50 -40.83 -59.17
C ILE A 751 21.71 -41.76 -60.34
N ARG A 752 22.11 -41.26 -61.48
CA ARG A 752 22.25 -42.07 -62.73
C ARG A 752 23.43 -43.04 -62.70
N HIS A 753 24.37 -42.86 -61.79
CA HIS A 753 25.51 -43.74 -61.59
C HIS A 753 25.35 -44.74 -60.45
N GLY A 754 24.21 -44.70 -59.75
CA GLY A 754 23.92 -45.56 -58.60
C GLY A 754 23.74 -47.05 -59.03
N THR A 755 23.89 -47.89 -57.99
CA THR A 755 23.75 -49.37 -58.18
C THR A 755 22.30 -49.81 -58.33
N GLY A 756 21.35 -48.89 -58.32
CA GLY A 756 19.96 -49.12 -58.63
C GLY A 756 19.18 -49.77 -57.50
N THR A 757 19.24 -49.24 -56.32
CA THR A 757 18.55 -49.76 -55.13
C THR A 757 17.74 -48.64 -54.48
N ASP A 758 16.92 -49.00 -53.50
CA ASP A 758 16.22 -48.06 -52.65
C ASP A 758 17.18 -47.12 -51.90
N GLY A 759 16.77 -45.88 -51.59
CA GLY A 759 17.65 -44.92 -50.96
C GLY A 759 16.99 -44.11 -49.85
N LEU A 760 17.78 -43.84 -48.84
CA LEU A 760 17.49 -42.82 -47.83
C LEU A 760 18.41 -41.63 -48.07
N TRP A 761 17.85 -40.44 -47.91
CA TRP A 761 18.66 -39.25 -48.08
C TRP A 761 18.25 -38.16 -47.10
N VAL A 762 19.21 -37.28 -46.73
CA VAL A 762 19.01 -36.07 -45.94
C VAL A 762 19.75 -34.93 -46.65
N ARG A 763 19.11 -33.76 -46.67
CA ARG A 763 19.67 -32.50 -47.20
C ARG A 763 19.49 -31.39 -46.21
N GLY A 764 20.54 -30.66 -45.88
CA GLY A 764 20.50 -29.36 -45.18
C GLY A 764 20.71 -28.24 -46.21
N PHE A 765 20.05 -27.12 -46.02
CA PHE A 765 20.17 -25.96 -46.89
C PHE A 765 19.99 -24.66 -46.13
N THR A 766 20.63 -23.61 -46.64
CA THR A 766 20.52 -22.25 -46.09
C THR A 766 20.74 -21.25 -47.23
N GLN A 767 19.97 -20.16 -47.19
CA GLN A 767 20.10 -19.08 -48.16
C GLN A 767 19.65 -17.74 -47.58
N GLU A 768 20.13 -16.69 -48.20
CA GLU A 768 19.66 -15.30 -47.96
C GLU A 768 18.86 -14.85 -49.18
N ASN A 769 17.66 -14.32 -48.94
CA ASN A 769 16.82 -13.73 -49.96
C ASN A 769 16.65 -12.23 -49.69
N THR A 770 16.63 -11.44 -50.76
CA THR A 770 16.13 -10.06 -50.75
C THR A 770 14.88 -10.03 -51.60
N LEU A 771 13.77 -9.62 -51.01
CA LEU A 771 12.43 -9.74 -51.60
C LEU A 771 11.71 -8.39 -51.55
N SER A 772 10.93 -8.10 -52.57
CA SER A 772 10.03 -6.96 -52.57
C SER A 772 8.62 -7.44 -52.20
N GLY A 773 8.10 -6.93 -51.07
CA GLY A 773 6.75 -7.25 -50.60
C GLY A 773 5.69 -6.29 -51.11
N LEU A 774 4.51 -6.33 -50.50
CA LEU A 774 3.36 -5.47 -50.83
C LEU A 774 3.73 -3.99 -50.78
N GLY A 775 3.24 -3.22 -51.73
CA GLY A 775 3.47 -1.79 -51.78
C GLY A 775 4.93 -1.39 -52.05
N GLY A 776 5.79 -2.31 -52.44
CA GLY A 776 7.21 -2.08 -52.76
C GLY A 776 8.10 -1.95 -51.50
N ILE A 777 7.70 -2.54 -50.39
CA ILE A 777 8.50 -2.61 -49.17
C ILE A 777 9.45 -3.80 -49.27
N ASP A 778 10.75 -3.53 -49.34
CA ASP A 778 11.77 -4.57 -49.46
C ASP A 778 12.11 -5.15 -48.07
N PHE A 779 12.43 -6.46 -48.07
CA PHE A 779 12.86 -7.13 -46.85
C PHE A 779 13.90 -8.23 -47.16
N SER A 780 14.77 -8.46 -46.20
CA SER A 780 15.72 -9.58 -46.23
C SER A 780 15.16 -10.78 -45.46
N GLN A 781 15.47 -11.99 -45.98
CA GLN A 781 15.04 -13.25 -45.38
C GLN A 781 16.21 -14.25 -45.34
N ASN A 782 16.64 -14.61 -44.14
CA ASN A 782 17.55 -15.71 -43.89
C ASN A 782 16.74 -17.00 -43.70
N PHE A 783 16.91 -17.93 -44.61
CA PHE A 783 16.14 -19.15 -44.68
C PHE A 783 17.04 -20.37 -44.52
N TYR A 784 16.67 -21.30 -43.70
CA TYR A 784 17.42 -22.55 -43.47
C TYR A 784 16.50 -23.71 -43.14
N GLY A 785 16.92 -24.91 -43.47
CA GLY A 785 16.11 -26.10 -43.26
C GLY A 785 16.80 -27.41 -43.48
N THR A 786 16.04 -28.46 -43.25
CA THR A 786 16.44 -29.84 -43.49
C THR A 786 15.31 -30.57 -44.16
N SER A 787 15.65 -31.33 -45.23
CA SER A 787 14.76 -32.29 -45.87
C SER A 787 15.32 -33.69 -45.72
N PHE A 788 14.45 -34.66 -45.61
CA PHE A 788 14.80 -36.07 -45.55
C PHE A 788 13.79 -36.88 -46.39
N GLY A 789 14.23 -37.90 -47.05
CA GLY A 789 13.37 -38.69 -47.92
C GLY A 789 13.81 -40.15 -48.09
N TYR A 790 12.84 -40.90 -48.53
CA TYR A 790 13.03 -42.29 -48.96
C TYR A 790 12.47 -42.45 -50.36
N ASP A 791 13.20 -43.13 -51.20
CA ASP A 791 12.78 -43.49 -52.58
C ASP A 791 13.06 -44.95 -52.90
N ARG A 792 12.23 -45.45 -53.75
CA ARG A 792 12.27 -46.81 -54.23
C ARG A 792 12.43 -46.84 -55.73
N LEU A 793 13.41 -47.60 -56.19
CA LEU A 793 13.66 -47.84 -57.62
C LEU A 793 12.77 -48.99 -58.15
N VAL A 794 12.09 -48.73 -59.26
CA VAL A 794 11.30 -49.72 -59.98
C VAL A 794 11.86 -49.79 -61.45
N GLU A 795 12.53 -50.83 -61.74
CA GLU A 795 13.03 -51.03 -63.09
C GLU A 795 11.94 -51.59 -64.00
N GLN A 796 11.73 -50.97 -65.18
CA GLN A 796 10.73 -51.39 -66.13
C GLN A 796 11.39 -52.21 -67.31
N ASN A 797 12.60 -51.82 -67.69
CA ASN A 797 13.47 -52.52 -68.60
C ASN A 797 14.91 -51.95 -68.59
N GLU A 798 15.89 -52.50 -69.32
CA GLU A 798 17.29 -52.02 -69.28
C GLU A 798 17.48 -50.53 -69.61
N ASN A 799 16.49 -49.88 -70.29
CA ASN A 799 16.59 -48.50 -70.75
C ASN A 799 15.71 -47.51 -69.90
N ASN A 800 14.71 -48.02 -69.16
CA ASN A 800 13.78 -47.16 -68.42
C ASN A 800 13.75 -47.50 -66.89
N LYS A 801 14.06 -46.53 -66.07
CA LYS A 801 14.06 -46.65 -64.65
C LYS A 801 13.07 -45.60 -64.03
N TRP A 802 12.29 -46.02 -63.09
CA TRP A 802 11.42 -45.14 -62.34
C TRP A 802 11.81 -45.17 -60.88
N LEU A 803 11.95 -43.95 -60.26
CA LEU A 803 12.19 -43.78 -58.88
C LEU A 803 10.95 -43.08 -58.26
N PHE A 804 10.33 -43.69 -57.30
CA PHE A 804 9.20 -43.08 -56.52
C PHE A 804 9.64 -42.82 -55.11
N GLY A 805 9.36 -41.60 -54.58
CA GLY A 805 9.78 -41.24 -53.23
C GLY A 805 8.83 -40.32 -52.50
N VAL A 806 9.08 -40.25 -51.23
CA VAL A 806 8.42 -39.31 -50.31
C VAL A 806 9.47 -38.47 -49.58
N ARG A 807 9.13 -37.24 -49.29
CA ARG A 807 10.01 -36.28 -48.62
C ARG A 807 9.25 -35.60 -47.49
N GLY A 808 9.90 -35.48 -46.33
CA GLY A 808 9.53 -34.58 -45.23
C GLY A 808 10.51 -33.40 -45.16
N GLN A 809 10.05 -32.26 -44.75
CA GLN A 809 10.92 -31.08 -44.59
C GLN A 809 10.51 -30.22 -43.41
N LEU A 810 11.50 -29.59 -42.78
CA LEU A 810 11.39 -28.66 -41.65
C LEU A 810 12.24 -27.44 -41.99
N THR A 811 11.62 -26.27 -41.99
CA THR A 811 12.32 -25.04 -42.34
C THR A 811 11.97 -23.88 -41.43
N ARG A 812 12.85 -22.92 -41.38
CA ARG A 812 12.69 -21.65 -40.69
C ARG A 812 13.27 -20.52 -41.51
N ALA A 813 12.60 -19.36 -41.43
CA ALA A 813 13.10 -18.13 -41.99
C ALA A 813 13.01 -17.01 -40.94
N ASP A 814 14.08 -16.24 -40.82
CA ASP A 814 14.12 -15.00 -40.06
C ASP A 814 14.13 -13.83 -41.05
N GLN A 815 13.26 -12.85 -40.85
CA GLN A 815 12.97 -11.75 -41.78
C GLN A 815 13.24 -10.38 -41.14
N ARG A 816 13.72 -9.45 -41.94
CA ARG A 816 13.94 -8.06 -41.53
C ARG A 816 13.50 -7.10 -42.63
N ILE A 817 12.75 -6.09 -42.28
CA ILE A 817 12.37 -5.00 -43.20
C ILE A 817 13.59 -4.13 -43.48
N ASP A 818 13.80 -3.82 -44.76
CA ASP A 818 14.83 -2.89 -45.26
C ASP A 818 14.26 -1.49 -45.45
N GLY A 819 13.43 -1.03 -44.46
CA GLY A 819 12.73 0.24 -44.48
C GLY A 819 13.32 1.26 -43.49
N LEU A 820 12.56 2.32 -43.23
CA LEU A 820 12.94 3.38 -42.28
C LEU A 820 12.83 2.91 -40.83
N HIS A 821 12.10 1.82 -40.57
CA HIS A 821 11.78 1.35 -39.21
C HIS A 821 12.12 -0.14 -39.03
N ASP A 822 12.49 -0.51 -37.81
CA ASP A 822 12.88 -1.88 -37.45
C ASP A 822 11.68 -2.84 -37.39
N GLY A 823 11.23 -3.36 -38.52
CA GLY A 823 10.27 -4.46 -38.61
C GLY A 823 10.96 -5.79 -38.78
N SER A 824 10.46 -6.85 -38.18
CA SER A 824 11.00 -8.21 -38.28
C SER A 824 9.90 -9.26 -38.27
N GLY A 825 10.23 -10.45 -38.83
CA GLY A 825 9.35 -11.60 -38.79
C GLY A 825 10.12 -12.90 -38.61
N ASP A 826 9.41 -13.93 -38.25
CA ASP A 826 9.88 -15.31 -38.31
C ASP A 826 8.82 -16.21 -38.93
N SER A 827 9.24 -17.09 -39.79
CA SER A 827 8.40 -18.06 -40.44
C SER A 827 8.90 -19.48 -40.19
N ARG A 828 7.98 -20.41 -39.99
CA ARG A 828 8.28 -21.83 -39.90
C ARG A 828 7.44 -22.57 -40.93
N SER A 829 8.04 -23.60 -41.57
CA SER A 829 7.28 -24.46 -42.45
C SER A 829 7.54 -25.95 -42.16
N TYR A 830 6.48 -26.70 -42.29
CA TYR A 830 6.46 -28.16 -42.21
C TYR A 830 5.89 -28.67 -43.51
N GLY A 831 6.67 -29.45 -44.28
CA GLY A 831 6.24 -29.88 -45.59
C GLY A 831 6.34 -31.40 -45.81
N LEU A 832 5.45 -31.86 -46.66
CA LEU A 832 5.46 -33.23 -47.21
C LEU A 832 5.45 -33.17 -48.72
N ALA A 833 6.21 -34.03 -49.39
CA ALA A 833 6.17 -34.16 -50.84
C ALA A 833 6.25 -35.63 -51.28
N ALA A 834 5.62 -35.92 -52.42
CA ALA A 834 5.82 -37.15 -53.16
C ALA A 834 6.46 -36.81 -54.49
N TYR A 835 7.33 -37.65 -54.96
CA TYR A 835 7.98 -37.44 -56.23
C TYR A 835 8.12 -38.73 -57.07
N ALA A 836 8.17 -38.53 -58.37
CA ALA A 836 8.39 -39.59 -59.38
C ALA A 836 9.43 -39.14 -60.38
N THR A 837 10.57 -39.83 -60.44
CA THR A 837 11.67 -39.56 -61.39
C THR A 837 11.78 -40.69 -62.42
N TRP A 838 11.58 -40.32 -63.67
CA TRP A 838 11.84 -41.20 -64.77
C TRP A 838 13.23 -40.95 -65.36
N GLN A 839 13.97 -42.00 -65.70
CA GLN A 839 15.28 -41.93 -66.31
C GLN A 839 15.34 -42.91 -67.50
N HIS A 840 15.98 -42.46 -68.60
CA HIS A 840 16.20 -43.27 -69.81
C HIS A 840 17.69 -43.46 -70.06
N GLY A 841 18.08 -44.60 -70.59
CA GLY A 841 19.47 -44.92 -70.80
C GLY A 841 20.25 -43.96 -71.72
N ASP A 842 19.56 -43.23 -72.63
CA ASP A 842 20.15 -42.22 -73.51
C ASP A 842 20.40 -40.86 -72.77
N GLY A 843 20.22 -40.82 -71.43
CA GLY A 843 20.47 -39.65 -70.58
C GLY A 843 19.29 -38.73 -70.36
N TRP A 844 18.10 -39.00 -70.95
CA TRP A 844 16.89 -38.24 -70.66
C TRP A 844 16.36 -38.53 -69.23
N TYR A 845 15.80 -37.54 -68.63
CA TYR A 845 15.04 -37.69 -67.35
C TYR A 845 13.86 -36.75 -67.30
N ALA A 846 12.87 -37.16 -66.53
CA ALA A 846 11.76 -36.32 -66.08
C ALA A 846 11.53 -36.54 -64.62
N ASP A 847 11.36 -35.42 -63.86
CA ASP A 847 11.09 -35.41 -62.39
C ASP A 847 9.85 -34.62 -62.05
N THR A 848 8.89 -35.29 -61.43
CA THR A 848 7.65 -34.69 -61.00
C THR A 848 7.61 -34.64 -59.45
N VAL A 849 7.36 -33.49 -58.88
CA VAL A 849 7.25 -33.31 -57.44
C VAL A 849 5.88 -32.71 -57.09
N LEU A 850 5.14 -33.32 -56.21
CA LEU A 850 3.93 -32.80 -55.57
C LEU A 850 4.25 -32.48 -54.13
N SER A 851 4.06 -31.26 -53.73
CA SER A 851 4.35 -30.80 -52.37
C SER A 851 3.13 -30.17 -51.68
N TRP A 852 3.13 -30.30 -50.40
CA TRP A 852 2.18 -29.63 -49.49
C TRP A 852 2.90 -29.15 -48.27
N ASP A 853 2.77 -27.81 -47.94
CA ASP A 853 3.50 -27.13 -46.89
C ASP A 853 2.52 -26.36 -45.97
N TRP A 854 2.76 -26.43 -44.70
CA TRP A 854 2.11 -25.60 -43.68
C TRP A 854 3.09 -24.55 -43.21
N TYR A 855 2.63 -23.31 -43.12
CA TYR A 855 3.41 -22.14 -42.72
C TYR A 855 2.81 -21.51 -41.46
N ASP A 856 3.69 -21.22 -40.49
CA ASP A 856 3.41 -20.45 -39.30
C ASP A 856 4.23 -19.15 -39.41
N GLN A 857 3.53 -18.01 -39.56
CA GLN A 857 4.10 -16.71 -39.84
C GLN A 857 3.91 -15.77 -38.66
N ASN A 858 4.96 -15.08 -38.22
CA ASN A 858 4.94 -14.10 -37.16
C ASN A 858 5.61 -12.81 -37.63
N LEU A 859 5.06 -11.67 -37.26
CA LEU A 859 5.65 -10.37 -37.51
C LEU A 859 5.70 -9.52 -36.23
N LYS A 860 6.70 -8.67 -36.10
CA LYS A 860 6.97 -7.84 -34.92
C LYS A 860 7.53 -6.50 -35.35
N THR A 861 7.02 -5.45 -34.72
CA THR A 861 7.51 -4.09 -34.89
C THR A 861 7.21 -3.25 -33.65
N ARG A 862 7.51 -1.96 -33.72
CA ARG A 862 7.23 -1.00 -32.67
C ARG A 862 6.65 0.28 -33.30
N MET A 863 5.57 0.78 -32.71
CA MET A 863 5.03 2.09 -33.07
C MET A 863 5.94 3.23 -32.58
N LEU A 864 5.77 4.43 -33.11
CA LEU A 864 6.53 5.63 -32.71
C LEU A 864 6.24 6.11 -31.28
N ASP A 865 5.17 5.62 -30.67
CA ASP A 865 4.87 5.81 -29.25
C ASP A 865 5.56 4.77 -28.34
N GLY A 866 6.33 3.84 -28.91
CA GLY A 866 7.00 2.76 -28.21
C GLY A 866 6.17 1.50 -28.00
N THR A 867 4.90 1.48 -28.41
CA THR A 867 4.02 0.30 -28.32
C THR A 867 4.55 -0.85 -29.17
N ARG A 868 4.70 -2.04 -28.58
CA ARG A 868 5.10 -3.24 -29.32
C ARG A 868 3.92 -3.83 -30.06
N VAL A 869 4.10 -4.03 -31.37
CA VAL A 869 3.10 -4.63 -32.26
C VAL A 869 3.55 -6.02 -32.69
N HIS A 870 2.64 -6.97 -32.65
CA HIS A 870 2.83 -8.32 -33.18
C HIS A 870 1.59 -8.77 -33.98
N GLY A 871 1.84 -9.57 -35.00
CA GLY A 871 0.81 -10.27 -35.77
C GLY A 871 1.26 -11.71 -36.03
N SER A 872 0.33 -12.63 -36.13
CA SER A 872 0.61 -14.02 -36.49
C SER A 872 -0.53 -14.63 -37.26
N TYR A 873 -0.18 -15.48 -38.21
CA TYR A 873 -1.16 -16.24 -38.98
C TYR A 873 -0.58 -17.56 -39.48
N ASN A 874 -1.46 -18.52 -39.72
CA ASN A 874 -1.12 -19.82 -40.25
C ASN A 874 -1.74 -19.97 -41.65
N THR A 875 -0.97 -20.48 -42.60
CA THR A 875 -1.46 -20.79 -43.92
C THR A 875 -0.89 -22.12 -44.42
N TYR A 876 -1.38 -22.57 -45.52
CA TYR A 876 -0.87 -23.75 -46.19
C TYR A 876 -0.79 -23.52 -47.70
N ALA A 877 0.14 -24.25 -48.36
CA ALA A 877 0.38 -24.15 -49.79
C ALA A 877 0.55 -25.51 -50.40
N GLY A 878 0.18 -25.61 -51.66
CA GLY A 878 0.42 -26.78 -52.51
C GLY A 878 1.20 -26.39 -53.73
N GLY A 879 2.03 -27.29 -54.22
CA GLY A 879 2.78 -27.09 -55.44
C GLY A 879 3.00 -28.36 -56.26
N ILE A 880 3.09 -28.15 -57.54
CA ILE A 880 3.55 -29.19 -58.50
C ILE A 880 4.72 -28.65 -59.31
N SER A 881 5.79 -29.43 -59.43
CA SER A 881 6.95 -29.08 -60.24
C SER A 881 7.24 -30.23 -61.18
N GLN A 882 7.56 -29.87 -62.43
CA GLN A 882 7.99 -30.82 -63.49
C GLN A 882 9.30 -30.33 -64.01
N GLU A 883 10.34 -31.16 -63.89
CA GLU A 883 11.64 -30.96 -64.49
C GLU A 883 11.89 -31.95 -65.60
N PHE A 884 12.50 -31.48 -66.66
CA PHE A 884 13.00 -32.28 -67.77
C PHE A 884 14.46 -31.94 -68.07
N GLY A 885 15.28 -32.93 -68.33
CA GLY A 885 16.66 -32.70 -68.77
C GLY A 885 17.26 -33.84 -69.49
N ARG A 886 18.44 -33.58 -70.04
CA ARG A 886 19.21 -34.61 -70.75
C ARG A 886 20.69 -34.49 -70.48
N LEU A 887 21.29 -35.55 -70.04
CA LEU A 887 22.75 -35.65 -69.82
C LEU A 887 23.44 -36.12 -71.09
N PHE A 888 24.27 -35.30 -71.70
CA PHE A 888 25.16 -35.61 -72.74
C PHE A 888 26.59 -35.80 -72.19
N ARG A 889 27.21 -36.97 -72.52
CA ARG A 889 28.57 -37.27 -72.07
C ARG A 889 29.49 -37.18 -73.25
N PHE A 890 30.70 -36.65 -73.08
CA PHE A 890 31.68 -36.49 -74.10
C PHE A 890 33.11 -36.52 -73.55
N GLY A 891 34.08 -36.97 -74.42
CA GLY A 891 35.45 -37.00 -73.96
C GLY A 891 35.71 -37.91 -72.77
N GLU A 892 36.71 -37.57 -71.99
CA GLU A 892 37.12 -38.28 -70.77
C GLU A 892 36.35 -37.79 -69.54
N GLY A 893 35.05 -38.15 -69.45
CA GLY A 893 34.22 -37.87 -68.29
C GLY A 893 33.53 -36.51 -68.25
N PHE A 894 33.67 -35.70 -69.30
CA PHE A 894 32.93 -34.44 -69.37
C PHE A 894 31.46 -34.65 -69.65
N PHE A 895 30.62 -33.78 -69.19
CA PHE A 895 29.20 -33.81 -69.48
C PHE A 895 28.60 -32.38 -69.58
N ILE A 896 27.52 -32.29 -70.30
CA ILE A 896 26.64 -31.13 -70.40
C ILE A 896 25.20 -31.57 -70.18
N GLU A 897 24.44 -30.81 -69.38
CA GLU A 897 23.08 -31.16 -69.03
C GLU A 897 22.18 -29.95 -69.14
N PRO A 898 21.45 -29.74 -70.24
CA PRO A 898 20.37 -28.77 -70.30
C PRO A 898 19.20 -29.29 -69.48
N GLN A 899 18.62 -28.35 -68.79
CA GLN A 899 17.51 -28.56 -67.87
C GLN A 899 16.39 -27.55 -68.12
N LEU A 900 15.13 -27.98 -67.98
CA LEU A 900 13.92 -27.15 -68.03
C LEU A 900 13.00 -27.58 -66.90
N GLN A 901 12.57 -26.65 -66.07
CA GLN A 901 11.65 -26.91 -64.97
C GLN A 901 10.47 -25.95 -65.07
N LEU A 902 9.25 -26.45 -64.80
CA LEU A 902 8.05 -25.65 -64.68
C LEU A 902 7.42 -25.98 -63.33
N SER A 903 7.16 -24.95 -62.52
CA SER A 903 6.62 -25.09 -61.16
C SER A 903 5.38 -24.23 -61.01
N TRP A 904 4.29 -24.84 -60.58
CA TRP A 904 3.08 -24.14 -60.19
C TRP A 904 2.92 -24.21 -58.68
N TYR A 905 2.57 -23.08 -58.06
CA TYR A 905 2.40 -22.90 -56.64
C TYR A 905 1.06 -22.22 -56.36
N TRP A 906 0.36 -22.65 -55.31
CA TRP A 906 -0.84 -22.08 -54.75
C TRP A 906 -0.71 -22.00 -53.23
N MET A 907 -1.07 -20.86 -52.67
CA MET A 907 -1.11 -20.62 -51.22
C MET A 907 -2.51 -20.13 -50.83
N LYS A 908 -3.04 -20.67 -49.72
CA LYS A 908 -4.34 -20.24 -49.17
C LYS A 908 -4.21 -18.87 -48.52
N GLY A 909 -5.09 -17.93 -48.86
CA GLY A 909 -5.24 -16.65 -48.17
C GLY A 909 -5.76 -16.83 -46.74
N THR A 910 -5.35 -15.96 -45.86
CA THR A 910 -5.70 -16.01 -44.44
C THR A 910 -5.82 -14.62 -43.86
N ASP A 911 -6.90 -14.38 -43.13
CA ASP A 911 -7.15 -13.10 -42.44
C ASP A 911 -6.52 -13.12 -41.06
N PHE A 912 -5.93 -11.99 -40.65
CA PHE A 912 -5.43 -11.80 -39.30
C PHE A 912 -5.51 -10.35 -38.88
N THR A 913 -5.36 -10.11 -37.56
CA THR A 913 -5.33 -8.77 -36.99
C THR A 913 -4.10 -8.64 -36.11
N THR A 914 -3.35 -7.57 -36.25
CA THR A 914 -2.20 -7.27 -35.39
C THR A 914 -2.66 -6.81 -34.00
N SER A 915 -1.76 -6.83 -33.01
CA SER A 915 -2.07 -6.47 -31.62
C SER A 915 -2.49 -5.01 -31.43
N ASN A 916 -2.13 -4.11 -32.36
CA ASN A 916 -2.59 -2.72 -32.38
C ASN A 916 -3.87 -2.49 -33.20
N GLY A 917 -4.51 -3.57 -33.69
CA GLY A 917 -5.81 -3.52 -34.36
C GLY A 917 -5.79 -3.38 -35.87
N MET A 918 -4.62 -3.41 -36.54
CA MET A 918 -4.54 -3.42 -38.02
C MET A 918 -5.06 -4.74 -38.56
N LYS A 919 -6.04 -4.67 -39.47
CA LYS A 919 -6.66 -5.82 -40.13
C LYS A 919 -5.98 -6.14 -41.45
N VAL A 920 -5.69 -7.40 -41.72
CA VAL A 920 -5.11 -7.89 -42.94
C VAL A 920 -5.99 -9.03 -43.48
N GLU A 921 -6.47 -8.91 -44.73
CA GLU A 921 -7.28 -9.90 -45.42
C GLU A 921 -6.52 -10.32 -46.69
N GLN A 922 -6.13 -11.55 -46.78
CA GLN A 922 -5.32 -12.09 -47.89
C GLN A 922 -6.18 -12.95 -48.82
N ASP A 923 -6.17 -12.65 -50.11
CA ASP A 923 -6.67 -13.58 -51.14
C ASP A 923 -5.72 -14.76 -51.33
N ASP A 924 -6.22 -15.84 -51.95
CA ASP A 924 -5.38 -16.97 -52.40
C ASP A 924 -4.30 -16.48 -53.37
N ALA A 925 -3.09 -16.98 -53.23
CA ALA A 925 -1.94 -16.60 -54.04
C ALA A 925 -1.60 -17.69 -55.05
N TYR A 926 -1.13 -17.30 -56.23
CA TYR A 926 -0.72 -18.21 -57.31
C TYR A 926 0.61 -17.75 -57.89
N ALA A 927 1.48 -18.73 -58.25
CA ALA A 927 2.71 -18.48 -58.95
C ALA A 927 2.98 -19.58 -60.00
N LEU A 928 3.58 -19.20 -61.10
CA LEU A 928 4.00 -20.10 -62.16
C LEU A 928 5.42 -19.73 -62.61
N THR A 929 6.39 -20.53 -62.19
CA THR A 929 7.82 -20.31 -62.45
C THR A 929 8.35 -21.27 -63.50
N GLY A 930 9.02 -20.76 -64.50
CA GLY A 930 9.82 -21.55 -65.39
C GLY A 930 11.32 -21.36 -65.17
N ARG A 931 12.07 -22.41 -65.04
CA ARG A 931 13.55 -22.42 -64.94
C ARG A 931 14.17 -23.09 -66.13
N ALA A 932 15.12 -22.45 -66.81
CA ALA A 932 15.92 -23.03 -67.90
C ALA A 932 17.39 -22.85 -67.52
N GLY A 933 18.12 -23.97 -67.54
CA GLY A 933 19.52 -24.02 -67.13
C GLY A 933 20.39 -24.96 -67.86
N LEU A 934 21.66 -24.81 -67.61
CA LEU A 934 22.72 -25.65 -68.16
C LEU A 934 23.70 -25.98 -67.03
N VAL A 935 24.03 -27.28 -66.90
CA VAL A 935 25.06 -27.79 -66.03
C VAL A 935 26.23 -28.30 -66.84
N LEU A 936 27.44 -27.93 -66.52
CA LEU A 936 28.69 -28.37 -67.12
C LEU A 936 29.59 -28.98 -66.05
N GLY A 937 30.09 -30.19 -66.25
CA GLY A 937 30.93 -30.79 -65.20
C GLY A 937 31.85 -31.89 -65.81
N LYS A 938 32.62 -32.46 -64.88
CA LYS A 938 33.50 -33.57 -65.20
C LYS A 938 33.44 -34.64 -64.13
N LYS A 939 33.27 -35.87 -64.54
CA LYS A 939 33.35 -37.00 -63.61
C LYS A 939 34.77 -37.56 -63.62
N TRP A 940 35.34 -37.70 -62.47
CA TRP A 940 36.57 -38.42 -62.24
C TRP A 940 36.22 -39.72 -61.48
N ASP A 941 36.47 -40.86 -62.13
CA ASP A 941 36.32 -42.13 -61.46
C ASP A 941 37.54 -42.39 -60.57
N LEU A 942 37.20 -42.77 -59.31
CA LEU A 942 38.14 -43.18 -58.31
C LEU A 942 38.11 -44.70 -58.13
N ASP A 943 39.05 -45.33 -57.47
CA ASP A 943 39.05 -46.77 -57.24
C ASP A 943 37.82 -47.28 -56.52
N GLU A 944 37.40 -48.54 -56.79
CA GLU A 944 36.31 -49.25 -56.13
C GLU A 944 34.89 -48.66 -56.36
N GLY A 945 34.62 -48.10 -57.53
CA GLY A 945 33.29 -47.54 -57.86
C GLY A 945 32.99 -46.20 -57.26
N ARG A 946 33.99 -45.58 -56.64
CA ARG A 946 33.90 -44.20 -56.11
C ARG A 946 34.14 -43.22 -57.29
N TYR A 947 33.58 -42.01 -57.17
CA TYR A 947 33.84 -40.93 -58.09
C TYR A 947 33.72 -39.55 -57.43
N PHE A 948 34.36 -38.56 -58.05
CA PHE A 948 34.20 -37.16 -57.73
C PHE A 948 33.74 -36.41 -59.00
N GLN A 949 32.65 -35.66 -58.88
CA GLN A 949 32.03 -35.00 -60.03
C GLN A 949 31.71 -33.55 -59.72
N PRO A 950 32.67 -32.64 -59.86
CA PRO A 950 32.39 -31.20 -59.75
C PRO A 950 31.69 -30.73 -61.05
N TYR A 951 30.89 -29.66 -60.82
CA TYR A 951 30.15 -28.98 -61.87
C TYR A 951 29.96 -27.50 -61.60
N ILE A 952 29.67 -26.74 -62.65
CA ILE A 952 29.16 -25.42 -62.67
C ILE A 952 27.81 -25.40 -63.33
N LYS A 953 26.92 -24.53 -62.88
CA LYS A 953 25.58 -24.35 -63.46
C LYS A 953 25.25 -22.90 -63.69
N GLY A 954 24.32 -22.62 -64.61
CA GLY A 954 23.80 -21.27 -64.80
C GLY A 954 22.56 -21.31 -65.68
N GLY A 955 21.73 -20.29 -65.52
CA GLY A 955 20.47 -20.24 -66.23
C GLY A 955 19.63 -19.04 -65.87
N VAL A 956 18.37 -19.15 -66.19
CA VAL A 956 17.35 -18.09 -65.90
C VAL A 956 16.12 -18.72 -65.26
N ASN A 957 15.56 -18.01 -64.29
CA ASN A 957 14.27 -18.25 -63.74
C ASN A 957 13.32 -17.14 -64.19
N HIS A 958 12.11 -17.47 -64.64
CA HIS A 958 11.10 -16.50 -65.02
C HIS A 958 9.78 -16.80 -64.29
N GLU A 959 9.29 -15.83 -63.54
CA GLU A 959 7.99 -15.88 -62.90
C GLU A 959 6.94 -15.29 -63.84
N PHE A 960 5.99 -16.13 -64.30
CA PHE A 960 4.95 -15.76 -65.24
C PHE A 960 3.68 -15.20 -64.57
N ALA A 961 3.40 -15.67 -63.34
CA ALA A 961 2.15 -15.38 -62.63
C ALA A 961 2.38 -15.46 -61.13
N GLY A 962 3.10 -14.49 -60.55
CA GLY A 962 3.35 -14.41 -59.08
C GLY A 962 2.60 -13.23 -58.52
N ASP A 963 1.29 -13.37 -58.29
CA ASP A 963 0.45 -12.30 -57.81
C ASP A 963 -0.50 -12.73 -56.67
N GLN A 964 -0.72 -11.79 -55.75
CA GLN A 964 -1.68 -11.89 -54.63
C GLN A 964 -2.28 -10.54 -54.35
N LYS A 965 -3.58 -10.51 -54.02
CA LYS A 965 -4.24 -9.34 -53.48
C LYS A 965 -4.35 -9.44 -51.96
N VAL A 966 -4.04 -8.34 -51.28
CA VAL A 966 -4.12 -8.21 -49.83
C VAL A 966 -4.78 -6.89 -49.49
N LEU A 967 -5.83 -6.90 -48.64
CA LEU A 967 -6.39 -5.71 -48.08
C LEU A 967 -5.77 -5.46 -46.69
N VAL A 968 -5.21 -4.30 -46.51
CA VAL A 968 -4.71 -3.81 -45.22
C VAL A 968 -5.60 -2.65 -44.74
N ASN A 969 -6.35 -2.86 -43.70
CA ASN A 969 -7.41 -1.96 -43.22
C ASN A 969 -8.37 -1.53 -44.36
N GLY A 970 -8.74 -2.45 -45.24
CA GLY A 970 -9.62 -2.22 -46.38
C GLY A 970 -8.99 -1.55 -47.60
N ILE A 971 -7.68 -1.23 -47.58
CA ILE A 971 -6.93 -0.69 -48.72
C ILE A 971 -6.26 -1.85 -49.45
N GLU A 972 -6.57 -1.97 -50.77
CA GLU A 972 -6.03 -3.04 -51.59
C GLU A 972 -4.57 -2.79 -52.00
N PHE A 973 -3.71 -3.76 -51.73
CA PHE A 973 -2.35 -3.87 -52.23
C PHE A 973 -2.21 -5.16 -53.04
N SER A 974 -1.37 -5.14 -54.04
CA SER A 974 -1.04 -6.35 -54.82
C SER A 974 0.43 -6.67 -54.66
N ASP A 975 0.72 -7.93 -54.29
CA ASP A 975 2.04 -8.52 -54.43
C ASP A 975 2.23 -8.94 -55.87
N ASP A 976 3.35 -8.64 -56.49
CA ASP A 976 3.67 -8.96 -57.89
C ASP A 976 5.15 -9.38 -57.98
N LEU A 977 5.39 -10.66 -58.00
CA LEU A 977 6.73 -11.25 -58.10
C LEU A 977 7.16 -11.55 -59.53
N ARG A 978 6.36 -11.19 -60.56
CA ARG A 978 6.67 -11.43 -61.96
C ARG A 978 7.99 -10.78 -62.37
N GLY A 979 8.80 -11.54 -63.10
CA GLY A 979 10.09 -11.06 -63.55
C GLY A 979 11.07 -12.17 -63.88
N THR A 980 12.20 -11.78 -64.44
CA THR A 980 13.31 -12.68 -64.81
C THR A 980 14.46 -12.51 -63.84
N ARG A 981 15.04 -13.61 -63.43
CA ARG A 981 16.20 -13.70 -62.50
C ARG A 981 17.26 -14.59 -63.18
N GLY A 982 18.50 -14.16 -63.17
CA GLY A 982 19.63 -14.98 -63.62
C GLY A 982 20.26 -15.70 -62.44
N TYR A 983 20.59 -16.98 -62.60
CA TYR A 983 21.32 -17.73 -61.60
C TYR A 983 22.60 -18.38 -62.14
N TYR A 984 23.56 -18.57 -61.26
CA TYR A 984 24.79 -19.33 -61.47
C TYR A 984 25.24 -19.98 -60.17
N GLY A 985 25.93 -21.11 -60.35
CA GLY A 985 26.36 -21.86 -59.16
C GLY A 985 27.49 -22.86 -59.51
N ALA A 986 27.98 -23.47 -58.45
CA ALA A 986 28.94 -24.55 -58.53
C ALA A 986 28.68 -25.61 -57.48
N GLY A 987 28.92 -26.84 -57.79
CA GLY A 987 28.73 -27.93 -56.84
C GLY A 987 29.59 -29.13 -57.13
N PHE A 988 29.40 -30.17 -56.36
CA PHE A 988 30.04 -31.47 -56.61
C PHE A 988 29.16 -32.61 -56.08
N ASP A 989 29.31 -33.77 -56.69
CA ASP A 989 28.89 -35.05 -56.19
C ASP A 989 30.13 -35.92 -55.89
N LEU A 990 30.19 -36.46 -54.68
CA LEU A 990 31.24 -37.35 -54.21
C LEU A 990 30.66 -38.68 -53.76
N GLN A 991 30.82 -39.74 -54.57
CA GLN A 991 30.55 -41.09 -54.11
C GLN A 991 31.80 -41.61 -53.39
N PHE A 992 31.74 -41.60 -52.06
CA PHE A 992 32.86 -41.98 -51.23
C PHE A 992 32.84 -43.44 -50.78
N ALA A 993 31.70 -44.12 -50.98
CA ALA A 993 31.51 -45.54 -50.76
C ALA A 993 30.60 -46.09 -51.85
N SER A 994 30.59 -47.42 -52.13
CA SER A 994 29.80 -48.02 -53.13
C SER A 994 28.30 -47.76 -53.09
N ASN A 995 27.80 -47.44 -51.87
CA ASN A 995 26.38 -47.19 -51.56
C ASN A 995 26.12 -45.84 -50.87
N ALA A 996 27.11 -44.95 -50.76
CA ALA A 996 26.95 -43.72 -50.13
C ALA A 996 27.59 -42.53 -50.85
N ARG A 997 26.86 -41.45 -50.98
CA ARG A 997 27.31 -40.24 -51.65
C ARG A 997 26.98 -38.98 -50.86
N LEU A 998 27.91 -38.03 -50.97
CA LEU A 998 27.82 -36.66 -50.45
C LEU A 998 27.73 -35.72 -51.66
N TYR A 999 26.86 -34.77 -51.63
CA TYR A 999 26.77 -33.70 -52.60
C TYR A 999 26.65 -32.36 -51.92
N ALA A 1000 27.18 -31.32 -52.55
CA ALA A 1000 27.05 -29.94 -52.04
C ALA A 1000 27.02 -28.96 -53.21
N GLU A 1001 26.30 -27.88 -53.04
CA GLU A 1001 26.14 -26.85 -54.06
C GLU A 1001 26.07 -25.45 -53.43
N PHE A 1002 26.62 -24.50 -54.15
CA PHE A 1002 26.50 -23.08 -53.97
C PHE A 1002 25.77 -22.47 -55.17
N GLU A 1003 24.77 -21.65 -54.97
CA GLU A 1003 24.06 -20.91 -56.00
C GLU A 1003 23.85 -19.45 -55.61
N ARG A 1004 23.89 -18.57 -56.59
CA ARG A 1004 23.51 -17.18 -56.50
C ARG A 1004 22.47 -16.86 -57.56
N GLU A 1005 21.45 -16.08 -57.20
CA GLU A 1005 20.41 -15.63 -58.11
C GLU A 1005 20.22 -14.12 -58.01
N ASP A 1006 20.23 -13.41 -59.12
CA ASP A 1006 20.05 -11.96 -59.18
C ASP A 1006 18.81 -11.60 -60.01
N GLY A 1007 17.89 -10.77 -59.44
CA GLY A 1007 16.68 -10.27 -60.10
C GLY A 1007 16.22 -8.94 -59.53
N GLN A 1008 15.21 -8.33 -60.13
CA GLN A 1008 14.75 -6.98 -59.68
C GLN A 1008 13.81 -7.02 -58.47
N LYS A 1009 12.94 -8.03 -58.35
CA LYS A 1009 11.94 -8.17 -57.27
C LYS A 1009 12.29 -9.23 -56.22
N ALA A 1010 13.15 -10.15 -56.61
CA ALA A 1010 13.68 -11.17 -55.75
C ALA A 1010 15.11 -11.50 -56.17
N SER A 1011 16.00 -11.60 -55.20
CA SER A 1011 17.36 -12.09 -55.39
C SER A 1011 17.76 -12.99 -54.25
N THR A 1012 18.68 -13.91 -54.55
CA THR A 1012 19.30 -14.82 -53.58
C THR A 1012 20.82 -14.58 -53.62
N PRO A 1013 21.36 -13.63 -52.83
CA PRO A 1013 22.78 -13.31 -52.85
C PRO A 1013 23.68 -14.51 -52.66
N TRP A 1014 23.24 -15.49 -51.92
CA TRP A 1014 23.90 -16.77 -51.75
C TRP A 1014 22.92 -17.84 -51.27
N SER A 1015 23.13 -19.07 -51.74
CA SER A 1015 22.46 -20.28 -51.27
C SER A 1015 23.50 -21.39 -51.15
N VAL A 1016 23.42 -22.19 -50.12
CA VAL A 1016 24.26 -23.37 -49.90
C VAL A 1016 23.36 -24.52 -49.52
N SER A 1017 23.57 -25.64 -50.21
CA SER A 1017 22.93 -26.89 -49.83
C SER A 1017 23.96 -28.02 -49.77
N ALA A 1018 23.75 -28.97 -48.87
CA ALA A 1018 24.55 -30.21 -48.82
C ALA A 1018 23.66 -31.37 -48.40
N GLY A 1019 23.92 -32.53 -49.00
CA GLY A 1019 23.12 -33.72 -48.71
C GLY A 1019 23.94 -35.00 -48.71
N LEU A 1020 23.41 -35.97 -48.01
CA LEU A 1020 23.93 -37.35 -47.96
C LEU A 1020 22.84 -38.30 -48.42
N ARG A 1021 23.21 -39.22 -49.36
CA ARG A 1021 22.33 -40.32 -49.80
C ARG A 1021 23.01 -41.66 -49.56
N VAL A 1022 22.26 -42.59 -49.01
CA VAL A 1022 22.67 -43.98 -48.79
C VAL A 1022 21.69 -44.90 -49.47
N GLU A 1023 22.23 -45.77 -50.29
CA GLU A 1023 21.50 -46.80 -51.05
C GLU A 1023 21.64 -48.16 -50.35
N PHE A 1024 20.60 -48.98 -50.36
CA PHE A 1024 20.58 -50.28 -49.69
C PHE A 1024 19.71 -51.32 -50.42
#